data_c03f26812f67ca1f2ae2ddf25e48fce0
#
_entry.id   c03f26812f67ca1f2ae2ddf25e48fce0
#
_cell.length_a   1.000
_cell.length_b   1.000
_cell.length_c   1.000
_cell.angle_alpha   90.00
_cell.angle_beta   90.00
_cell.angle_gamma   90.00
#
_symmetry.space_group_name_H-M   'P 1'
#
loop_
_entity.id
_entity.type
_entity.pdbx_description
1 polymer ?
#
loop_
_entity_poly.entity_id
_entity_poly.type
_entity_poly.pdbx_seq_one_letter_code
_entity_poly.pdbx_strand_id
1 'polypeptide(L)'
;MNPQAVLGCVCLLCFSFVSTAKGDLQPLSFQPRTLYQYRYTLDVQLDHMSTPSLQGAWLRAEALVQLHQLWRDRGGEELLQVQIHNLKAQHEPEEESSQDGAGGPSVEIALSQEAQAELQQPVFISWSSGKVKAFYGDEAESILISNLKRGIVSLLQLQPHAGTTVEEDVSGSCQVTYAVSNHSITKTKDLLSCTKPNSGFTSVNKIFGVEWQPTSRSQYMVKDNLLQSVLVEESHVLSPASRSTIGVKISSRHQLQLVTPPMPGPAEVAGQTLEDVLAVREGRPQPLDMASLPFRRACTRCPSLRAYLKAFDSQRLKMDTSKAVTTWQFQRFIQMLRSAKKRDVLQLLRTAPEEMLPFVVEAAVAAQSVASLAALSDFLDFGKGPKSLLENFLYAAAFSPRPSGELLRLVLDKLDGKQLAPEVWETGIVAVGSLVGKLCQQKLCGLQEVERGVKTILGGLRGAKEESEVVIYLLALGNAVLPETIPILLDHAEEGPATIATAAVSALKRFPTWHISSKVKRAMRRIFHEKRKSYEKTCRLAAAEILLDNEPSPMDVINLLLATNELETEMKMFLLLKVQNSLRADHHPARKIMKDIMRDPRINNYNLLSKAGISSSFSGPLTVTQDLISTFGLDLLXXXXXXXXXDFSLLSHGQQLHAAQVTIEAEGMESMLGENILEGEEEPELKAGMSAIFFDVQLRPIVFFQGYTDLMAKVLLSSGEPTSVVKGNLLLMDHHQVIPLQSGLQVAVKLQGGLGLDISANMDVSIWDQELKTSINARGSLAIDFQAELDAPFFQATMRSQTEVETSIHFDTMLRFSGSPVLMCLQLKEEQVPYREIFTVSKSAGGQSSTARKGRQGTMPGREFALHQANSKVCSLLLTVEE
;
A
#
# COMPACT_ATOMS: atom_id res chain seq x y z
N MET A 1 8.98 27.20 50.40
CA MET A 1 8.07 26.05 50.24
C MET A 1 7.95 25.78 48.72
N ASN A 2 8.31 24.58 48.34
CA ASN A 2 8.48 24.20 46.95
C ASN A 2 7.12 23.91 46.30
N PRO A 3 6.75 24.55 45.19
CA PRO A 3 5.42 24.33 44.58
C PRO A 3 5.15 22.91 44.09
N GLN A 4 6.18 22.09 43.96
CA GLN A 4 6.00 20.68 43.54
C GLN A 4 5.44 19.81 44.69
N ALA A 5 5.57 20.21 45.94
CA ALA A 5 5.04 19.45 47.07
C ALA A 5 3.54 19.64 47.25
N VAL A 6 2.97 20.74 46.79
CA VAL A 6 1.54 21.04 46.89
C VAL A 6 0.73 20.31 45.81
N LEU A 7 1.32 20.12 44.62
CA LEU A 7 0.65 19.38 43.52
C LEU A 7 0.55 17.87 43.79
N GLY A 8 1.57 17.32 44.47
CA GLY A 8 1.56 15.91 44.87
C GLY A 8 0.49 15.53 45.88
N CYS A 9 0.17 16.44 46.82
CA CYS A 9 -0.88 16.20 47.83
C CYS A 9 -2.30 16.35 47.27
N VAL A 10 -2.50 17.20 46.25
CA VAL A 10 -3.81 17.36 45.63
C VAL A 10 -4.15 16.17 44.73
N CYS A 11 -3.13 15.59 44.05
CA CYS A 11 -3.36 14.37 43.26
C CYS A 11 -3.63 13.12 44.10
N LEU A 12 -3.02 13.04 45.32
CA LEU A 12 -3.26 11.91 46.20
C LEU A 12 -4.63 11.97 46.89
N LEU A 13 -5.19 13.17 47.06
CA LEU A 13 -6.52 13.32 47.64
C LEU A 13 -7.65 13.11 46.62
N CYS A 14 -7.36 13.31 45.32
CA CYS A 14 -8.35 13.00 44.29
C CYS A 14 -8.46 11.51 43.98
N PHE A 15 -7.43 10.71 44.29
CA PHE A 15 -7.51 9.26 44.09
C PHE A 15 -8.20 8.50 45.22
N SER A 16 -8.56 9.17 46.35
CA SER A 16 -9.13 8.48 47.51
C SER A 16 -10.67 8.48 47.57
N PHE A 17 -11.35 9.01 46.52
CA PHE A 17 -12.82 9.05 46.49
C PHE A 17 -13.45 8.48 45.23
N VAL A 18 -12.77 7.56 44.55
CA VAL A 18 -13.49 6.63 43.68
C VAL A 18 -13.70 5.35 44.49
N SER A 19 -14.64 5.42 45.39
CA SER A 19 -15.25 4.22 45.94
C SER A 19 -16.01 3.61 44.75
N THR A 20 -15.38 2.69 44.10
CA THR A 20 -16.08 1.79 43.20
C THR A 20 -17.01 0.96 44.10
N ALA A 21 -18.27 1.33 44.14
CA ALA A 21 -19.29 0.39 44.50
C ALA A 21 -19.14 -0.77 43.51
N LYS A 22 -18.55 -1.87 43.93
CA LYS A 22 -18.58 -3.13 43.18
C LYS A 22 -20.02 -3.64 43.23
N GLY A 23 -20.83 -3.15 42.34
CA GLY A 23 -22.11 -3.78 42.05
C GLY A 23 -21.82 -4.94 41.12
N ASP A 24 -21.43 -6.08 41.69
CA ASP A 24 -21.34 -7.31 40.91
C ASP A 24 -22.77 -7.70 40.54
N LEU A 25 -23.15 -7.53 39.29
CA LEU A 25 -24.40 -8.06 38.79
C LEU A 25 -24.33 -9.58 38.82
N GLN A 26 -25.42 -10.21 39.26
CA GLN A 26 -25.49 -11.66 39.23
C GLN A 26 -25.48 -12.10 37.74
N PRO A 27 -24.84 -13.26 37.47
CA PRO A 27 -24.78 -13.74 36.09
C PRO A 27 -26.18 -14.00 35.53
N LEU A 28 -26.32 -13.77 34.22
CA LEU A 28 -27.56 -14.10 33.49
C LEU A 28 -27.93 -15.57 33.71
N SER A 29 -29.22 -15.87 33.77
CA SER A 29 -29.69 -17.26 33.79
C SER A 29 -31.00 -17.35 33.01
N PHE A 30 -31.16 -18.44 32.28
CA PHE A 30 -32.39 -18.76 31.57
C PHE A 30 -33.08 -19.90 32.30
N GLN A 31 -34.36 -19.72 32.65
CA GLN A 31 -35.11 -20.69 33.46
C GLN A 31 -35.57 -21.87 32.58
N PRO A 32 -35.53 -23.10 33.12
CA PRO A 32 -36.08 -24.25 32.39
C PRO A 32 -37.57 -24.10 32.15
N ARG A 33 -38.02 -24.70 31.07
CA ARG A 33 -39.47 -24.71 30.66
C ARG A 33 -39.99 -23.28 30.44
N THR A 34 -39.11 -22.36 30.03
CA THR A 34 -39.48 -20.96 29.79
C THR A 34 -39.04 -20.55 28.38
N LEU A 35 -39.95 -19.89 27.73
CA LEU A 35 -39.72 -19.36 26.36
C LEU A 35 -39.57 -17.85 26.46
N TYR A 36 -38.44 -17.35 25.97
CA TYR A 36 -38.14 -15.92 25.90
C TYR A 36 -38.30 -15.44 24.48
N GLN A 37 -38.96 -14.31 24.31
CA GLN A 37 -39.21 -13.71 22.98
C GLN A 37 -38.63 -12.31 22.96
N TYR A 38 -37.73 -12.08 22.00
CA TYR A 38 -37.07 -10.80 21.78
C TYR A 38 -37.41 -10.26 20.41
N ARG A 39 -37.67 -8.96 20.35
CA ARG A 39 -37.71 -8.25 19.07
C ARG A 39 -36.28 -7.95 18.66
N TYR A 40 -35.90 -8.40 17.48
CA TYR A 40 -34.60 -8.09 16.86
C TYR A 40 -34.81 -7.00 15.83
N THR A 41 -33.98 -5.96 15.87
CA THR A 41 -33.96 -4.91 14.85
C THR A 41 -32.53 -4.70 14.36
N LEU A 42 -32.39 -4.42 13.08
CA LEU A 42 -31.10 -4.18 12.42
C LEU A 42 -31.24 -2.97 11.49
N ASP A 43 -30.30 -2.03 11.58
CA ASP A 43 -30.22 -0.86 10.72
C ASP A 43 -28.76 -0.71 10.29
N VAL A 44 -28.51 -0.79 8.97
CA VAL A 44 -27.16 -0.64 8.40
C VAL A 44 -27.22 0.43 7.32
N GLN A 45 -26.28 1.36 7.36
CA GLN A 45 -26.21 2.46 6.42
C GLN A 45 -24.79 2.57 5.84
N LEU A 46 -24.72 2.75 4.52
CA LEU A 46 -23.50 3.00 3.76
C LEU A 46 -23.56 4.39 3.16
N ASP A 47 -22.54 5.20 3.39
CA ASP A 47 -22.46 6.58 2.85
C ASP A 47 -21.09 6.86 2.24
N HIS A 48 -21.08 7.57 1.11
CA HIS A 48 -19.86 8.17 0.59
C HIS A 48 -19.44 9.36 1.45
N MET A 49 -18.16 9.51 1.71
CA MET A 49 -17.63 10.59 2.54
C MET A 49 -17.59 11.93 1.79
N SER A 50 -17.40 11.93 0.47
CA SER A 50 -17.15 13.13 -0.31
C SER A 50 -18.28 13.56 -1.24
N THR A 51 -19.34 12.76 -1.36
CA THR A 51 -20.48 13.08 -2.24
C THR A 51 -21.80 12.94 -1.48
N PRO A 52 -22.09 13.86 -0.55
CA PRO A 52 -23.34 13.79 0.21
C PRO A 52 -24.59 13.94 -0.66
N SER A 53 -24.43 14.45 -1.87
CA SER A 53 -25.53 14.56 -2.85
C SER A 53 -25.86 13.25 -3.55
N LEU A 54 -25.02 12.21 -3.40
CA LEU A 54 -25.33 10.88 -3.88
C LEU A 54 -25.89 10.08 -2.70
N GLN A 55 -27.16 9.72 -2.78
CA GLN A 55 -27.85 9.05 -1.68
C GLN A 55 -27.16 7.72 -1.35
N GLY A 56 -26.89 7.50 -0.08
CA GLY A 56 -26.31 6.25 0.40
C GLY A 56 -27.27 5.08 0.31
N ALA A 57 -26.82 3.93 0.73
CA ALA A 57 -27.65 2.72 0.79
C ALA A 57 -27.94 2.40 2.25
N TRP A 58 -29.17 2.00 2.57
CA TRP A 58 -29.49 1.49 3.90
C TRP A 58 -30.35 0.24 3.82
N LEU A 59 -30.21 -0.56 4.86
CA LEU A 59 -30.97 -1.81 5.06
C LEU A 59 -31.53 -1.80 6.47
N ARG A 60 -32.82 -2.05 6.61
CA ARG A 60 -33.48 -2.28 7.90
C ARG A 60 -34.11 -3.65 7.92
N ALA A 61 -33.97 -4.34 9.04
CA ALA A 61 -34.63 -5.64 9.22
C ALA A 61 -35.19 -5.75 10.63
N GLU A 62 -36.30 -6.49 10.75
CA GLU A 62 -36.97 -6.75 11.99
C GLU A 62 -37.37 -8.23 12.03
N ALA A 63 -37.21 -8.87 13.20
CA ALA A 63 -37.54 -10.27 13.38
C ALA A 63 -37.92 -10.53 14.84
N LEU A 64 -38.58 -11.67 15.08
CA LEU A 64 -38.81 -12.20 16.41
C LEU A 64 -37.79 -13.32 16.67
N VAL A 65 -37.03 -13.19 17.74
CA VAL A 65 -36.04 -14.21 18.16
C VAL A 65 -36.59 -14.93 19.37
N GLN A 66 -36.74 -16.22 19.27
CA GLN A 66 -37.18 -17.10 20.35
C GLN A 66 -35.97 -17.84 20.93
N LEU A 67 -35.92 -17.90 22.26
CA LEU A 67 -34.83 -18.56 22.96
C LEU A 67 -35.42 -19.34 24.11
N HIS A 68 -34.99 -20.60 24.27
CA HIS A 68 -35.32 -21.42 25.43
C HIS A 68 -34.21 -22.40 25.74
N GLN A 69 -34.17 -22.84 27.04
CA GLN A 69 -33.20 -23.79 27.51
C GLN A 69 -33.67 -25.21 27.18
N LEU A 70 -32.84 -25.97 26.47
CA LEU A 70 -33.11 -27.37 26.14
C LEU A 70 -32.60 -28.35 27.21
N TRP A 71 -31.44 -28.01 27.80
CA TRP A 71 -30.74 -28.94 28.68
C TRP A 71 -29.78 -28.14 29.57
N ARG A 72 -29.47 -28.71 30.75
CA ARG A 72 -28.53 -28.14 31.67
C ARG A 72 -27.78 -29.23 32.38
N ASP A 73 -26.45 -29.06 32.54
CA ASP A 73 -25.65 -30.00 33.31
C ASP A 73 -25.54 -29.55 34.78
N ARG A 74 -24.94 -30.42 35.61
CA ARG A 74 -24.69 -30.14 37.04
C ARG A 74 -23.64 -29.05 37.27
N GLY A 75 -22.80 -28.77 36.27
CA GLY A 75 -21.75 -27.77 36.31
C GLY A 75 -22.21 -26.36 35.91
N GLY A 76 -23.46 -26.22 35.48
CA GLY A 76 -24.02 -24.93 35.07
C GLY A 76 -23.89 -24.62 33.60
N GLU A 77 -23.47 -25.57 32.80
CA GLU A 77 -23.48 -25.43 31.32
C GLU A 77 -24.87 -25.67 30.79
N GLU A 78 -25.38 -24.79 29.97
CA GLU A 78 -26.72 -24.83 29.39
C GLU A 78 -26.68 -24.98 27.88
N LEU A 79 -27.59 -25.78 27.35
CA LEU A 79 -27.80 -25.80 25.87
C LEU A 79 -29.04 -24.98 25.58
N LEU A 80 -28.85 -23.89 24.84
CA LEU A 80 -29.92 -22.99 24.44
C LEU A 80 -30.27 -23.16 22.97
N GLN A 81 -31.54 -23.18 22.65
CA GLN A 81 -32.03 -23.14 21.26
C GLN A 81 -32.40 -21.70 20.95
N VAL A 82 -31.92 -21.22 19.79
CA VAL A 82 -32.22 -19.87 19.28
C VAL A 82 -32.85 -20.02 17.91
N GLN A 83 -33.98 -19.36 17.68
CA GLN A 83 -34.76 -19.49 16.45
C GLN A 83 -35.30 -18.13 16.02
N ILE A 84 -35.20 -17.82 14.73
CA ILE A 84 -35.65 -16.56 14.13
C ILE A 84 -36.99 -16.77 13.45
N HIS A 85 -37.93 -15.89 13.71
CA HIS A 85 -39.25 -15.93 13.11
C HIS A 85 -39.61 -14.59 12.47
N ASN A 86 -40.36 -14.64 11.39
CA ASN A 86 -41.00 -13.46 10.78
C ASN A 86 -40.01 -12.34 10.42
N LEU A 87 -38.86 -12.70 9.82
CA LEU A 87 -37.90 -11.69 9.39
C LEU A 87 -38.50 -10.87 8.24
N LYS A 88 -38.55 -9.57 8.43
CA LYS A 88 -38.93 -8.59 7.40
C LYS A 88 -37.76 -7.64 7.17
N ALA A 89 -37.52 -7.30 5.93
CA ALA A 89 -36.45 -6.41 5.55
C ALA A 89 -36.93 -5.32 4.61
N GLN A 90 -36.33 -4.16 4.70
CA GLN A 90 -36.72 -2.97 3.92
C GLN A 90 -35.45 -2.23 3.49
N HIS A 91 -35.54 -1.53 2.35
CA HIS A 91 -34.49 -0.63 1.88
C HIS A 91 -35.11 0.66 1.34
N GLU A 92 -34.28 1.63 1.01
CA GLU A 92 -34.74 2.91 0.47
C GLU A 92 -35.41 2.73 -0.89
N PRO A 93 -36.46 3.53 -1.16
CA PRO A 93 -37.12 3.52 -2.47
C PRO A 93 -36.17 4.04 -3.56
N GLU A 94 -36.46 3.69 -4.79
CA GLU A 94 -35.78 4.28 -5.95
C GLU A 94 -36.23 5.74 -6.10
N GLU A 95 -35.28 6.63 -6.35
CA GLU A 95 -35.59 8.02 -6.67
C GLU A 95 -36.23 8.11 -8.05
N GLU A 96 -37.56 8.04 -8.11
CA GLU A 96 -38.26 8.61 -9.23
C GLU A 96 -38.25 10.13 -9.03
N SER A 97 -37.92 10.86 -10.08
CA SER A 97 -37.67 12.30 -10.13
C SER A 97 -38.84 13.14 -9.52
N SER A 98 -39.04 13.04 -8.22
CA SER A 98 -39.96 13.94 -7.53
C SER A 98 -39.19 15.16 -7.00
N GLN A 99 -39.60 16.32 -7.45
CA GLN A 99 -39.01 17.61 -7.10
C GLN A 99 -39.25 18.01 -5.63
N ASP A 100 -39.94 17.21 -4.85
CA ASP A 100 -40.25 17.49 -3.46
C ASP A 100 -39.45 16.50 -2.57
N GLY A 101 -38.50 17.01 -1.80
CA GLY A 101 -37.56 16.28 -0.98
C GLY A 101 -38.11 15.48 0.20
N ALA A 102 -39.31 14.94 0.10
CA ALA A 102 -39.89 14.01 1.07
C ALA A 102 -39.63 12.58 0.58
N GLY A 103 -38.76 11.84 1.29
CA GLY A 103 -38.42 10.44 0.96
C GLY A 103 -39.69 9.61 0.83
N GLY A 104 -39.80 8.86 -0.26
CA GLY A 104 -40.90 7.93 -0.48
C GLY A 104 -40.97 6.83 0.59
N PRO A 105 -42.04 6.04 0.64
CA PRO A 105 -42.17 4.94 1.61
C PRO A 105 -41.09 3.88 1.35
N SER A 106 -40.54 3.29 2.43
CA SER A 106 -39.56 2.19 2.34
C SER A 106 -40.14 1.00 1.56
N VAL A 107 -39.27 0.32 0.84
CA VAL A 107 -39.65 -0.82 0.00
C VAL A 107 -39.35 -2.13 0.77
N GLU A 108 -40.35 -2.98 0.93
CA GLU A 108 -40.19 -4.28 1.58
C GLU A 108 -39.47 -5.24 0.62
N ILE A 109 -38.48 -5.96 1.14
CA ILE A 109 -37.72 -6.94 0.38
C ILE A 109 -38.44 -8.27 0.42
N ALA A 110 -38.79 -8.83 -0.74
CA ALA A 110 -39.43 -10.14 -0.84
C ALA A 110 -38.38 -11.24 -0.62
N LEU A 111 -38.55 -12.01 0.45
CA LEU A 111 -37.69 -13.15 0.75
C LEU A 111 -38.19 -14.40 0.04
N SER A 112 -37.32 -15.20 -0.55
CA SER A 112 -37.67 -16.48 -1.13
C SER A 112 -38.13 -17.45 -0.04
N GLN A 113 -38.94 -18.43 -0.41
CA GLN A 113 -39.40 -19.45 0.52
C GLN A 113 -38.23 -20.25 1.10
N GLU A 114 -37.23 -20.50 0.29
CA GLU A 114 -35.99 -21.20 0.71
C GLU A 114 -35.27 -20.41 1.79
N ALA A 115 -35.06 -19.11 1.55
CA ALA A 115 -34.38 -18.24 2.51
C ALA A 115 -35.15 -18.14 3.83
N GLN A 116 -36.51 -18.07 3.76
CA GLN A 116 -37.35 -18.06 4.95
C GLN A 116 -37.21 -19.34 5.74
N ALA A 117 -37.21 -20.49 5.04
CA ALA A 117 -37.07 -21.82 5.68
C ALA A 117 -35.73 -21.96 6.36
N GLU A 118 -34.63 -21.54 5.69
CA GLU A 118 -33.28 -21.56 6.29
C GLU A 118 -33.19 -20.63 7.51
N LEU A 119 -33.77 -19.43 7.41
CA LEU A 119 -33.76 -18.48 8.54
C LEU A 119 -34.47 -19.03 9.77
N GLN A 120 -35.56 -19.79 9.56
CA GLN A 120 -36.35 -20.35 10.64
C GLN A 120 -35.72 -21.60 11.29
N GLN A 121 -34.73 -22.21 10.64
CA GLN A 121 -34.06 -23.36 11.26
C GLN A 121 -33.32 -22.92 12.53
N PRO A 122 -33.51 -23.64 13.65
CA PRO A 122 -32.89 -23.25 14.91
C PRO A 122 -31.39 -23.49 14.89
N VAL A 123 -30.67 -22.69 15.67
CA VAL A 123 -29.27 -22.93 16.00
C VAL A 123 -29.20 -23.16 17.52
N PHE A 124 -28.14 -23.82 17.94
CA PHE A 124 -27.95 -24.21 19.35
C PHE A 124 -26.62 -23.68 19.85
N ILE A 125 -26.62 -23.23 21.11
CA ILE A 125 -25.39 -22.75 21.72
C ILE A 125 -25.18 -23.42 23.07
N SER A 126 -23.94 -23.85 23.31
CA SER A 126 -23.47 -24.17 24.67
C SER A 126 -23.14 -22.84 25.35
N TRP A 127 -23.76 -22.61 26.47
CA TRP A 127 -23.72 -21.31 27.13
C TRP A 127 -23.53 -21.49 28.62
N SER A 128 -22.70 -20.63 29.24
CA SER A 128 -22.47 -20.69 30.68
C SER A 128 -22.16 -19.30 31.20
N SER A 129 -23.05 -18.82 32.09
CA SER A 129 -22.84 -17.57 32.85
C SER A 129 -22.50 -16.36 31.98
N GLY A 130 -23.17 -16.23 30.82
CA GLY A 130 -22.97 -15.10 29.90
C GLY A 130 -21.89 -15.33 28.85
N LYS A 131 -21.34 -16.53 28.75
CA LYS A 131 -20.31 -16.85 27.75
C LYS A 131 -20.82 -17.96 26.83
N VAL A 132 -20.70 -17.71 25.52
CA VAL A 132 -20.93 -18.72 24.47
C VAL A 132 -19.68 -19.60 24.39
N LYS A 133 -19.83 -20.90 24.65
CA LYS A 133 -18.72 -21.85 24.59
C LYS A 133 -18.62 -22.57 23.26
N ALA A 134 -19.77 -22.83 22.62
CA ALA A 134 -19.82 -23.51 21.33
C ALA A 134 -21.09 -23.14 20.60
N PHE A 135 -21.02 -23.19 19.28
CA PHE A 135 -22.11 -22.88 18.36
C PHE A 135 -22.37 -24.10 17.47
N TYR A 136 -23.63 -24.50 17.35
CA TYR A 136 -24.04 -25.68 16.58
C TYR A 136 -25.10 -25.31 15.56
N GLY A 137 -24.91 -25.74 14.33
CA GLY A 137 -25.85 -25.47 13.25
C GLY A 137 -25.69 -26.44 12.09
N ASP A 138 -26.29 -26.12 10.95
CA ASP A 138 -26.23 -26.92 9.74
C ASP A 138 -25.10 -26.42 8.85
N GLU A 139 -24.15 -27.29 8.52
CA GLU A 139 -23.04 -26.98 7.63
C GLU A 139 -23.48 -26.63 6.20
N ALA A 140 -24.64 -27.15 5.80
CA ALA A 140 -25.17 -26.94 4.45
C ALA A 140 -25.92 -25.61 4.29
N GLU A 141 -26.16 -24.89 5.40
CA GLU A 141 -26.86 -23.61 5.40
C GLU A 141 -26.06 -22.53 4.65
N SER A 142 -26.77 -21.61 4.01
CA SER A 142 -26.17 -20.45 3.35
C SER A 142 -25.24 -19.70 4.32
N ILE A 143 -24.02 -19.40 3.86
CA ILE A 143 -22.99 -18.69 4.68
C ILE A 143 -23.55 -17.39 5.24
N LEU A 144 -24.29 -16.60 4.41
CA LEU A 144 -24.81 -15.31 4.84
C LEU A 144 -25.87 -15.45 5.93
N ILE A 145 -26.74 -16.48 5.83
CA ILE A 145 -27.77 -16.75 6.84
C ILE A 145 -27.10 -17.25 8.14
N SER A 146 -26.16 -18.18 8.00
CA SER A 146 -25.41 -18.72 9.15
C SER A 146 -24.66 -17.61 9.90
N ASN A 147 -24.06 -16.68 9.17
CA ASN A 147 -23.36 -15.53 9.76
C ASN A 147 -24.32 -14.57 10.49
N LEU A 148 -25.54 -14.34 9.93
CA LEU A 148 -26.57 -13.54 10.61
C LEU A 148 -26.95 -14.16 11.96
N LYS A 149 -27.11 -15.49 11.97
CA LYS A 149 -27.43 -16.23 13.21
C LYS A 149 -26.28 -16.10 14.24
N ARG A 150 -25.01 -16.17 13.77
CA ARG A 150 -23.84 -15.95 14.63
C ARG A 150 -23.88 -14.54 15.23
N GLY A 151 -24.26 -13.53 14.45
CA GLY A 151 -24.38 -12.16 14.95
C GLY A 151 -25.44 -12.03 16.05
N ILE A 152 -26.60 -12.68 15.86
CA ILE A 152 -27.66 -12.67 16.87
C ILE A 152 -27.23 -13.41 18.15
N VAL A 153 -26.60 -14.56 18.02
CA VAL A 153 -26.09 -15.35 19.15
C VAL A 153 -25.02 -14.55 19.94
N SER A 154 -24.20 -13.80 19.24
CA SER A 154 -23.14 -12.97 19.87
C SER A 154 -23.70 -11.91 20.80
N LEU A 155 -24.97 -11.50 20.60
CA LEU A 155 -25.65 -10.56 21.49
C LEU A 155 -25.87 -11.12 22.89
N LEU A 156 -25.90 -12.45 23.03
CA LEU A 156 -26.12 -13.12 24.32
C LEU A 156 -24.82 -13.24 25.13
N GLN A 157 -23.71 -12.75 24.61
CA GLN A 157 -22.39 -12.86 25.26
C GLN A 157 -22.07 -11.59 26.04
N LEU A 158 -22.04 -11.71 27.37
CA LEU A 158 -21.70 -10.59 28.26
C LEU A 158 -21.16 -11.12 29.57
N GLN A 159 -20.38 -10.28 30.28
CA GLN A 159 -19.81 -10.62 31.55
C GLN A 159 -20.30 -9.66 32.63
N PRO A 160 -20.59 -10.16 33.86
CA PRO A 160 -21.12 -9.31 34.92
C PRO A 160 -20.06 -8.48 35.67
N HIS A 161 -18.79 -8.63 35.29
CA HIS A 161 -17.67 -7.96 35.98
C HIS A 161 -16.97 -6.96 35.10
N ALA A 162 -16.59 -5.82 35.64
CA ALA A 162 -15.81 -4.81 34.97
C ALA A 162 -14.38 -5.31 34.71
N GLY A 163 -13.78 -4.90 33.61
CA GLY A 163 -12.40 -5.26 33.24
C GLY A 163 -12.23 -5.55 31.77
N THR A 164 -11.00 -5.90 31.40
CA THR A 164 -10.64 -6.21 30.02
C THR A 164 -10.37 -7.72 29.90
N THR A 165 -10.91 -8.32 28.85
CA THR A 165 -10.76 -9.76 28.59
C THR A 165 -10.75 -10.00 27.08
N VAL A 166 -10.46 -11.24 26.68
CA VAL A 166 -10.54 -11.68 25.29
C VAL A 166 -11.80 -12.53 25.14
N GLU A 167 -12.63 -12.18 24.14
CA GLU A 167 -13.85 -12.93 23.79
C GLU A 167 -13.82 -13.38 22.35
N GLU A 168 -14.37 -14.56 22.10
CA GLU A 168 -14.58 -15.10 20.77
C GLU A 168 -16.05 -14.96 20.40
N ASP A 169 -16.30 -14.29 19.26
CA ASP A 169 -17.66 -14.10 18.76
C ASP A 169 -17.64 -14.00 17.22
N VAL A 170 -18.66 -13.38 16.64
CA VAL A 170 -18.79 -13.24 15.18
C VAL A 170 -17.58 -12.56 14.53
N SER A 171 -16.87 -11.70 15.28
CA SER A 171 -15.67 -11.00 14.78
C SER A 171 -14.38 -11.79 14.91
N GLY A 172 -14.44 -12.97 15.51
CA GLY A 172 -13.28 -13.74 15.91
C GLY A 172 -12.89 -13.48 17.36
N SER A 173 -11.64 -13.67 17.71
CA SER A 173 -11.13 -13.50 19.09
C SER A 173 -10.62 -12.08 19.27
N CYS A 174 -11.33 -11.27 20.06
CA CYS A 174 -11.09 -9.83 20.18
C CYS A 174 -10.95 -9.41 21.62
N GLN A 175 -10.19 -8.34 21.87
CA GLN A 175 -10.09 -7.72 23.17
C GLN A 175 -11.33 -6.87 23.44
N VAL A 176 -11.99 -7.09 24.58
CA VAL A 176 -13.18 -6.34 24.99
C VAL A 176 -12.99 -5.77 26.38
N THR A 177 -13.59 -4.60 26.63
CA THR A 177 -13.56 -3.94 27.94
C THR A 177 -14.98 -3.72 28.40
N TYR A 178 -15.25 -4.17 29.64
CA TYR A 178 -16.55 -4.05 30.29
C TYR A 178 -16.54 -2.95 31.34
N ALA A 179 -17.55 -2.11 31.32
CA ALA A 179 -17.89 -1.17 32.38
C ALA A 179 -19.28 -1.55 32.93
N VAL A 180 -19.39 -1.77 34.23
CA VAL A 180 -20.62 -2.26 34.85
C VAL A 180 -21.17 -1.18 35.77
N SER A 181 -22.47 -0.91 35.67
CA SER A 181 -23.23 -0.07 36.62
C SER A 181 -24.45 -0.87 37.12
N ASN A 182 -25.26 -0.29 38.03
CA ASN A 182 -26.29 -1.01 38.76
C ASN A 182 -27.26 -1.84 37.93
N HIS A 183 -27.61 -1.38 36.71
CA HIS A 183 -28.55 -2.08 35.82
C HIS A 183 -28.11 -2.16 34.36
N SER A 184 -26.89 -1.70 34.08
CA SER A 184 -26.39 -1.67 32.70
C SER A 184 -24.94 -2.08 32.62
N ILE A 185 -24.62 -2.76 31.55
CA ILE A 185 -23.26 -3.18 31.20
C ILE A 185 -22.93 -2.56 29.85
N THR A 186 -21.80 -1.86 29.78
CA THR A 186 -21.27 -1.35 28.52
C THR A 186 -20.05 -2.19 28.13
N LYS A 187 -20.05 -2.71 26.91
CA LYS A 187 -18.96 -3.47 26.35
C LYS A 187 -18.38 -2.68 25.18
N THR A 188 -17.09 -2.37 25.23
CA THR A 188 -16.36 -1.75 24.13
C THR A 188 -15.41 -2.79 23.55
N LYS A 189 -15.50 -3.02 22.24
CA LYS A 189 -14.68 -4.01 21.54
C LYS A 189 -13.63 -3.29 20.72
N ASP A 190 -12.37 -3.72 20.84
CA ASP A 190 -11.28 -3.26 20.00
C ASP A 190 -11.23 -4.16 18.76
N LEU A 191 -11.85 -3.69 17.69
CA LEU A 191 -11.95 -4.46 16.43
C LEU A 191 -10.58 -4.60 15.74
N LEU A 192 -9.61 -3.74 16.04
CA LEU A 192 -8.26 -3.86 15.51
C LEU A 192 -7.46 -4.98 16.19
N SER A 193 -7.88 -5.39 17.40
CA SER A 193 -7.22 -6.48 18.14
C SER A 193 -7.69 -7.87 17.70
N CYS A 194 -8.73 -7.97 16.88
CA CYS A 194 -9.36 -9.25 16.54
C CYS A 194 -8.42 -10.18 15.79
N THR A 195 -8.22 -11.38 16.31
CA THR A 195 -7.47 -12.45 15.64
C THR A 195 -8.47 -13.36 14.94
N LYS A 196 -8.42 -13.34 13.62
CA LYS A 196 -9.27 -14.17 12.76
C LYS A 196 -8.42 -14.66 11.60
N PRO A 197 -8.67 -15.87 11.09
CA PRO A 197 -8.01 -16.28 9.85
C PRO A 197 -8.22 -15.22 8.79
N ASN A 198 -7.12 -14.65 8.33
CA ASN A 198 -7.17 -13.46 7.48
C ASN A 198 -7.78 -13.82 6.14
N SER A 199 -8.94 -13.25 5.85
CA SER A 199 -9.67 -13.52 4.61
C SER A 199 -9.33 -12.52 3.52
N GLY A 200 -8.18 -11.84 3.63
CA GLY A 200 -7.80 -10.80 2.69
C GLY A 200 -6.31 -10.64 2.55
N PHE A 201 -5.94 -9.59 1.84
CA PHE A 201 -4.54 -9.22 1.58
C PHE A 201 -4.46 -7.72 1.37
N THR A 202 -3.25 -7.17 1.51
CA THR A 202 -3.00 -5.74 1.31
C THR A 202 -1.63 -5.52 0.67
N SER A 203 -1.48 -4.37 0.03
CA SER A 203 -0.19 -3.92 -0.50
C SER A 203 0.84 -3.78 0.63
N VAL A 204 2.08 -4.11 0.34
CA VAL A 204 3.19 -4.03 1.29
C VAL A 204 3.39 -2.57 1.73
N ASN A 205 3.38 -1.63 0.79
CA ASN A 205 3.50 -0.21 1.11
C ASN A 205 2.16 0.34 1.56
N LYS A 206 2.11 0.87 2.77
CA LYS A 206 0.88 1.38 3.40
C LYS A 206 0.29 2.60 2.68
N ILE A 207 1.10 3.37 1.94
CA ILE A 207 0.61 4.50 1.13
C ILE A 207 -0.41 3.99 0.10
N PHE A 208 -0.24 2.76 -0.38
CA PHE A 208 -1.10 2.12 -1.37
C PHE A 208 -2.15 1.19 -0.74
N GLY A 209 -2.35 1.28 0.56
CA GLY A 209 -3.32 0.47 1.29
C GLY A 209 -4.61 1.21 1.61
N VAL A 210 -5.39 0.60 2.49
CA VAL A 210 -6.68 1.12 2.97
C VAL A 210 -6.54 1.44 4.46
N GLU A 211 -7.01 2.62 4.86
CA GLU A 211 -7.17 2.97 6.26
C GLU A 211 -8.54 2.51 6.74
N TRP A 212 -8.57 1.90 7.91
CA TRP A 212 -9.77 1.38 8.54
C TRP A 212 -9.82 1.91 9.97
N GLN A 213 -10.90 2.64 10.28
CA GLN A 213 -11.13 3.22 11.61
C GLN A 213 -12.44 2.64 12.15
N PRO A 214 -12.39 1.51 12.85
CA PRO A 214 -13.60 0.88 13.38
C PRO A 214 -13.88 1.31 14.82
N THR A 215 -15.16 1.34 15.18
CA THR A 215 -15.63 1.46 16.56
C THR A 215 -16.75 0.47 16.81
N SER A 216 -16.83 -0.09 18.02
CA SER A 216 -17.91 -1.00 18.41
C SER A 216 -18.21 -0.82 19.89
N ARG A 217 -19.49 -0.59 20.19
CA ARG A 217 -19.98 -0.41 21.55
C ARG A 217 -21.31 -1.14 21.73
N SER A 218 -21.42 -1.92 22.81
CA SER A 218 -22.63 -2.65 23.17
C SER A 218 -23.14 -2.16 24.52
N GLN A 219 -24.44 -1.99 24.65
CA GLN A 219 -25.11 -1.60 25.88
C GLN A 219 -26.14 -2.67 26.24
N TYR A 220 -25.97 -3.26 27.43
CA TYR A 220 -26.84 -4.31 27.93
C TYR A 220 -27.65 -3.77 29.13
N MET A 221 -28.94 -4.02 29.13
CA MET A 221 -29.82 -3.75 30.25
C MET A 221 -30.25 -5.08 30.85
N VAL A 222 -29.88 -5.31 32.11
CA VAL A 222 -30.17 -6.55 32.82
C VAL A 222 -31.04 -6.22 34.04
N LYS A 223 -32.11 -7.00 34.25
CA LYS A 223 -32.98 -6.86 35.42
C LYS A 223 -33.39 -8.25 35.86
N ASP A 224 -33.25 -8.52 37.17
CA ASP A 224 -33.61 -9.79 37.80
C ASP A 224 -32.93 -10.98 37.08
N ASN A 225 -31.63 -10.82 36.78
CA ASN A 225 -30.76 -11.79 36.09
C ASN A 225 -31.24 -12.13 34.66
N LEU A 226 -32.13 -11.33 34.08
CA LEU A 226 -32.67 -11.53 32.75
C LEU A 226 -32.28 -10.36 31.87
N LEU A 227 -31.81 -10.67 30.67
CA LEU A 227 -31.49 -9.67 29.62
C LEU A 227 -32.77 -9.00 29.16
N GLN A 228 -32.92 -7.70 29.44
CA GLN A 228 -34.07 -6.89 29.01
C GLN A 228 -33.83 -6.37 27.58
N SER A 229 -32.64 -5.87 27.33
CA SER A 229 -32.29 -5.40 26.00
C SER A 229 -30.77 -5.38 25.85
N VAL A 230 -30.33 -5.49 24.60
CA VAL A 230 -28.96 -5.23 24.19
C VAL A 230 -28.98 -4.42 22.91
N LEU A 231 -28.22 -3.35 22.86
CA LEU A 231 -28.03 -2.48 21.71
C LEU A 231 -26.54 -2.46 21.34
N VAL A 232 -26.23 -2.82 20.10
CA VAL A 232 -24.87 -2.74 19.56
C VAL A 232 -24.82 -1.69 18.47
N GLU A 233 -23.87 -0.78 18.59
CA GLU A 233 -23.58 0.26 17.62
C GLU A 233 -22.15 0.11 17.15
N GLU A 234 -21.94 0.17 15.85
CA GLU A 234 -20.62 0.10 15.25
C GLU A 234 -20.52 1.06 14.08
N SER A 235 -19.31 1.52 13.85
CA SER A 235 -19.00 2.42 12.75
C SER A 235 -17.66 2.01 12.13
N HIS A 236 -17.59 1.99 10.81
CA HIS A 236 -16.39 1.69 10.06
C HIS A 236 -16.17 2.79 9.05
N VAL A 237 -15.05 3.51 9.15
CA VAL A 237 -14.61 4.47 8.15
C VAL A 237 -13.48 3.83 7.37
N LEU A 238 -13.68 3.69 6.07
CA LEU A 238 -12.77 2.99 5.16
C LEU A 238 -12.40 3.92 4.01
N SER A 239 -11.11 4.10 3.76
CA SER A 239 -10.64 4.97 2.68
C SER A 239 -9.26 4.55 2.18
N PRO A 240 -8.94 4.82 0.91
CA PRO A 240 -7.55 4.69 0.48
C PRO A 240 -6.65 5.60 1.32
N ALA A 241 -5.50 5.09 1.75
CA ALA A 241 -4.57 5.84 2.60
C ALA A 241 -4.07 7.11 1.90
N SER A 242 -3.94 7.05 0.56
CA SER A 242 -3.48 8.19 -0.24
C SER A 242 -4.54 9.26 -0.44
N ARG A 243 -5.84 8.96 -0.18
CA ARG A 243 -6.92 9.92 -0.41
C ARG A 243 -8.17 9.57 0.41
N SER A 244 -8.25 10.10 1.62
CA SER A 244 -9.35 9.82 2.55
C SER A 244 -10.71 10.33 2.07
N THR A 245 -10.72 11.34 1.20
CA THR A 245 -11.97 11.98 0.74
C THR A 245 -12.86 11.06 -0.10
N ILE A 246 -12.31 10.01 -0.73
CA ILE A 246 -13.12 9.09 -1.53
C ILE A 246 -13.58 7.87 -0.72
N GLY A 247 -13.47 7.94 0.59
CA GLY A 247 -13.83 6.86 1.48
C GLY A 247 -15.32 6.62 1.63
N VAL A 248 -15.65 5.55 2.39
CA VAL A 248 -17.00 5.12 2.68
C VAL A 248 -17.13 4.98 4.20
N LYS A 249 -18.26 5.40 4.73
CA LYS A 249 -18.63 5.19 6.14
C LYS A 249 -19.75 4.19 6.21
N ILE A 250 -19.59 3.16 7.03
CA ILE A 250 -20.59 2.15 7.31
C ILE A 250 -21.01 2.31 8.77
N SER A 251 -22.28 2.52 9.02
CA SER A 251 -22.85 2.59 10.36
C SER A 251 -23.84 1.45 10.52
N SER A 252 -23.69 0.69 11.59
CA SER A 252 -24.56 -0.46 11.86
C SER A 252 -25.06 -0.40 13.29
N ARG A 253 -26.35 -0.68 13.46
CA ARG A 253 -27.01 -0.72 14.76
C ARG A 253 -27.93 -1.93 14.78
N HIS A 254 -27.75 -2.80 15.77
CA HIS A 254 -28.69 -3.91 15.94
C HIS A 254 -29.01 -4.10 17.44
N GLN A 255 -30.21 -4.61 17.69
CA GLN A 255 -30.78 -4.62 19.03
C GLN A 255 -31.65 -5.85 19.24
N LEU A 256 -31.57 -6.43 20.43
CA LEU A 256 -32.58 -7.35 20.97
C LEU A 256 -33.30 -6.65 22.12
N GLN A 257 -34.62 -6.74 22.13
CA GLN A 257 -35.45 -6.18 23.20
C GLN A 257 -36.52 -7.19 23.59
N LEU A 258 -36.59 -7.50 24.86
CA LEU A 258 -37.59 -8.43 25.41
C LEU A 258 -39.00 -7.86 25.14
N VAL A 259 -39.85 -8.63 24.46
CA VAL A 259 -41.18 -8.15 23.99
C VAL A 259 -42.25 -8.40 25.05
N THR A 260 -42.22 -9.61 25.66
CA THR A 260 -43.22 -10.07 26.56
C THR A 260 -42.55 -10.67 27.82
N PRO A 261 -43.25 -10.68 28.94
CA PRO A 261 -42.77 -11.48 30.06
C PRO A 261 -42.51 -12.93 29.64
N PRO A 262 -41.55 -13.62 30.21
CA PRO A 262 -41.28 -15.02 29.88
C PRO A 262 -42.52 -15.87 29.96
N MET A 263 -42.73 -16.74 29.00
CA MET A 263 -43.92 -17.60 28.82
C MET A 263 -43.57 -19.05 29.11
N PRO A 264 -44.56 -19.91 29.39
CA PRO A 264 -44.30 -21.36 29.45
C PRO A 264 -43.70 -21.86 28.13
N GLY A 265 -42.60 -22.57 28.25
CA GLY A 265 -41.86 -23.10 27.10
C GLY A 265 -41.77 -24.63 27.08
N PRO A 266 -41.12 -25.20 26.11
CA PRO A 266 -40.98 -26.64 25.98
C PRO A 266 -40.26 -27.25 27.18
N ALA A 267 -40.54 -28.54 27.44
CA ALA A 267 -39.82 -29.28 28.47
C ALA A 267 -38.34 -29.53 28.02
N GLU A 268 -37.47 -29.62 29.03
CA GLU A 268 -36.08 -30.02 28.81
C GLU A 268 -36.00 -31.39 28.16
N VAL A 269 -34.98 -31.58 27.33
CA VAL A 269 -34.76 -32.86 26.69
C VAL A 269 -33.87 -33.74 27.57
N ALA A 270 -34.26 -34.99 27.72
CA ALA A 270 -33.49 -35.96 28.48
C ALA A 270 -32.19 -36.32 27.77
N GLY A 271 -31.08 -36.26 28.48
CA GLY A 271 -29.75 -36.63 27.97
C GLY A 271 -28.72 -36.49 29.09
N GLN A 272 -27.72 -37.37 29.07
CA GLN A 272 -26.63 -37.28 30.07
C GLN A 272 -25.56 -36.27 29.63
N THR A 273 -25.39 -36.13 28.34
CA THR A 273 -24.42 -35.18 27.75
C THR A 273 -25.11 -34.26 26.74
N LEU A 274 -24.43 -33.16 26.44
CA LEU A 274 -24.87 -32.21 25.41
C LEU A 274 -24.99 -32.89 24.04
N GLU A 275 -24.05 -33.79 23.73
CA GLU A 275 -24.01 -34.53 22.49
C GLU A 275 -25.23 -35.46 22.35
N ASP A 276 -25.69 -36.09 23.44
CA ASP A 276 -26.90 -36.92 23.46
C ASP A 276 -28.14 -36.09 23.02
N VAL A 277 -28.23 -34.86 23.52
CA VAL A 277 -29.35 -33.99 23.26
C VAL A 277 -29.33 -33.48 21.79
N LEU A 278 -28.12 -33.16 21.26
CA LEU A 278 -27.96 -32.71 19.88
C LEU A 278 -28.20 -33.84 18.89
N ALA A 279 -27.84 -35.09 19.22
CA ALA A 279 -27.95 -36.26 18.34
C ALA A 279 -29.40 -36.58 17.97
N VAL A 280 -30.37 -36.27 18.82
CA VAL A 280 -31.80 -36.53 18.60
C VAL A 280 -32.51 -35.38 17.86
N ARG A 281 -31.80 -34.27 17.59
CA ARG A 281 -32.37 -33.12 16.89
C ARG A 281 -32.41 -33.33 15.39
N GLU A 282 -33.46 -32.81 14.76
CA GLU A 282 -33.60 -32.84 13.31
C GLU A 282 -32.42 -32.12 12.66
N GLY A 283 -31.84 -32.69 11.61
CA GLY A 283 -30.66 -32.16 10.94
C GLY A 283 -29.33 -32.47 11.61
N ARG A 284 -29.34 -33.02 12.84
CA ARG A 284 -28.12 -33.33 13.61
C ARG A 284 -27.12 -32.18 13.60
N PRO A 285 -27.38 -31.10 14.35
CA PRO A 285 -26.49 -29.91 14.33
C PRO A 285 -25.04 -30.26 14.62
N GLN A 286 -24.13 -29.68 13.85
CA GLN A 286 -22.68 -29.90 13.96
C GLN A 286 -22.03 -28.71 14.64
N PRO A 287 -20.91 -28.92 15.35
CA PRO A 287 -20.16 -27.81 15.94
C PRO A 287 -19.55 -26.95 14.83
N LEU A 288 -19.76 -25.65 14.89
CA LEU A 288 -19.28 -24.66 13.92
C LEU A 288 -18.49 -23.57 14.65
N ASP A 289 -17.55 -22.96 13.94
CA ASP A 289 -16.80 -21.82 14.50
C ASP A 289 -17.75 -20.65 14.79
N MET A 290 -17.52 -19.95 15.88
CA MET A 290 -18.29 -18.76 16.24
C MET A 290 -17.96 -17.57 15.35
N ALA A 291 -16.74 -17.48 14.84
CA ALA A 291 -16.32 -16.42 13.92
C ALA A 291 -17.05 -16.57 12.58
N SER A 292 -17.48 -15.44 11.99
CA SER A 292 -18.17 -15.43 10.71
C SER A 292 -17.26 -15.98 9.60
N LEU A 293 -17.88 -16.67 8.65
CA LEU A 293 -17.20 -17.21 7.49
C LEU A 293 -17.20 -16.18 6.36
N PRO A 294 -16.09 -15.99 5.66
CA PRO A 294 -16.07 -15.04 4.54
C PRO A 294 -16.90 -15.56 3.37
N PHE A 295 -17.75 -14.71 2.83
CA PHE A 295 -18.57 -15.01 1.69
C PHE A 295 -17.97 -14.38 0.43
N ARG A 296 -17.91 -15.13 -0.65
CA ARG A 296 -17.48 -14.61 -1.96
C ARG A 296 -18.57 -14.88 -2.98
N ARG A 297 -19.07 -13.82 -3.57
CA ARG A 297 -20.10 -13.93 -4.60
C ARG A 297 -19.47 -14.43 -5.91
N ALA A 298 -20.03 -15.49 -6.47
CA ALA A 298 -19.58 -16.01 -7.75
C ALA A 298 -20.01 -15.06 -8.88
N CYS A 299 -19.13 -14.86 -9.84
CA CYS A 299 -19.46 -14.06 -11.01
C CYS A 299 -20.38 -14.87 -11.94
N THR A 300 -21.59 -14.39 -12.16
CA THR A 300 -22.59 -15.10 -12.98
C THR A 300 -22.48 -14.80 -14.48
N ARG A 301 -21.83 -13.69 -14.86
CA ARG A 301 -21.76 -13.26 -16.27
C ARG A 301 -20.38 -12.76 -16.64
N CYS A 302 -19.31 -13.46 -16.22
CA CYS A 302 -17.97 -13.10 -16.61
C CYS A 302 -17.65 -13.60 -18.02
N PRO A 303 -17.16 -12.74 -18.91
CA PRO A 303 -16.69 -13.21 -20.23
C PRO A 303 -15.50 -14.14 -20.08
N SER A 304 -15.34 -15.06 -21.03
CA SER A 304 -14.14 -15.91 -21.06
C SER A 304 -12.93 -15.06 -21.42
N LEU A 305 -11.73 -15.53 -20.99
CA LEU A 305 -10.47 -14.87 -21.33
C LEU A 305 -10.32 -14.65 -22.82
N ARG A 306 -10.68 -15.64 -23.62
CA ARG A 306 -10.60 -15.55 -25.08
C ARG A 306 -11.55 -14.51 -25.65
N ALA A 307 -12.79 -14.49 -25.16
CA ALA A 307 -13.79 -13.52 -25.64
C ALA A 307 -13.33 -12.09 -25.30
N TYR A 308 -12.76 -11.90 -24.13
CA TYR A 308 -12.24 -10.61 -23.69
C TYR A 308 -11.09 -10.13 -24.60
N LEU A 309 -10.11 -11.00 -24.87
CA LEU A 309 -8.98 -10.64 -25.71
C LEU A 309 -9.40 -10.35 -27.15
N LYS A 310 -10.35 -11.15 -27.71
CA LYS A 310 -10.89 -10.88 -29.05
C LYS A 310 -11.55 -9.53 -29.13
N ALA A 311 -12.34 -9.18 -28.12
CA ALA A 311 -13.00 -7.88 -28.06
C ALA A 311 -11.96 -6.74 -27.99
N PHE A 312 -10.89 -6.95 -27.26
CA PHE A 312 -9.80 -5.98 -27.10
C PHE A 312 -9.06 -5.78 -28.44
N ASP A 313 -8.72 -6.87 -29.13
CA ASP A 313 -8.02 -6.87 -30.40
C ASP A 313 -8.86 -6.22 -31.52
N SER A 314 -10.17 -6.52 -31.54
CA SER A 314 -11.08 -6.01 -32.55
C SER A 314 -11.28 -4.49 -32.47
N GLN A 315 -11.02 -3.88 -31.33
CA GLN A 315 -11.15 -2.43 -31.16
C GLN A 315 -9.94 -1.65 -31.69
N ARG A 316 -8.93 -2.35 -32.24
CA ARG A 316 -7.68 -1.75 -32.76
C ARG A 316 -7.06 -0.71 -31.82
N LEU A 317 -7.25 -0.89 -30.54
CA LEU A 317 -6.63 -0.03 -29.54
C LEU A 317 -5.13 -0.31 -29.54
N LYS A 318 -4.36 0.62 -30.04
CA LYS A 318 -2.92 0.57 -29.81
C LYS A 318 -2.69 0.50 -28.30
N MET A 319 -1.85 -0.42 -27.87
CA MET A 319 -1.55 -0.63 -26.44
C MET A 319 -0.75 0.56 -25.91
N ASP A 320 -1.40 1.71 -25.81
CA ASP A 320 -0.77 2.93 -25.28
C ASP A 320 -0.87 2.91 -23.76
N THR A 321 0.24 2.58 -23.13
CA THR A 321 0.32 2.50 -21.66
C THR A 321 0.13 3.85 -20.97
N SER A 322 0.24 4.97 -21.73
CA SER A 322 0.00 6.30 -21.17
C SER A 322 -1.49 6.65 -21.08
N LYS A 323 -2.38 5.75 -21.54
CA LYS A 323 -3.83 6.01 -21.57
C LYS A 323 -4.56 5.22 -20.49
N ALA A 324 -5.50 5.89 -19.82
CA ALA A 324 -6.29 5.30 -18.72
C ALA A 324 -7.10 4.09 -19.19
N VAL A 325 -7.56 4.10 -20.43
CA VAL A 325 -8.31 2.96 -21.03
C VAL A 325 -7.49 1.67 -20.91
N THR A 326 -6.20 1.72 -21.28
CA THR A 326 -5.30 0.56 -21.22
C THR A 326 -5.14 0.10 -19.75
N THR A 327 -5.01 1.04 -18.82
CA THR A 327 -4.84 0.74 -17.40
C THR A 327 -6.09 0.07 -16.81
N TRP A 328 -7.30 0.52 -17.17
CA TRP A 328 -8.55 -0.14 -16.76
C TRP A 328 -8.65 -1.56 -17.34
N GLN A 329 -8.28 -1.73 -18.60
CA GLN A 329 -8.26 -3.05 -19.24
C GLN A 329 -7.29 -3.99 -18.52
N PHE A 330 -6.12 -3.48 -18.13
CA PHE A 330 -5.12 -4.24 -17.38
C PHE A 330 -5.68 -4.74 -16.05
N GLN A 331 -6.32 -3.88 -15.28
CA GLN A 331 -6.91 -4.23 -13.98
C GLN A 331 -8.02 -5.29 -14.15
N ARG A 332 -8.89 -5.11 -15.12
CA ARG A 332 -9.98 -6.07 -15.40
C ARG A 332 -9.41 -7.43 -15.80
N PHE A 333 -8.37 -7.43 -16.61
CA PHE A 333 -7.74 -8.66 -17.08
C PHE A 333 -7.10 -9.42 -15.91
N ILE A 334 -6.47 -8.73 -14.95
CA ILE A 334 -5.93 -9.34 -13.74
C ILE A 334 -7.02 -10.10 -12.96
N GLN A 335 -8.20 -9.50 -12.81
CA GLN A 335 -9.30 -10.13 -12.09
C GLN A 335 -9.76 -11.42 -12.80
N MET A 336 -9.80 -11.40 -14.12
CA MET A 336 -10.16 -12.58 -14.91
C MET A 336 -9.11 -13.69 -14.78
N LEU A 337 -7.82 -13.32 -14.81
CA LEU A 337 -6.72 -14.28 -14.66
C LEU A 337 -6.73 -14.95 -13.28
N ARG A 338 -7.16 -14.24 -12.24
CA ARG A 338 -7.22 -14.79 -10.88
C ARG A 338 -8.18 -15.96 -10.74
N SER A 339 -9.20 -16.07 -11.60
CA SER A 339 -10.16 -17.17 -11.61
C SER A 339 -9.91 -18.19 -12.73
N ALA A 340 -8.89 -17.97 -13.57
CA ALA A 340 -8.60 -18.80 -14.72
C ALA A 340 -7.84 -20.07 -14.33
N LYS A 341 -8.01 -21.12 -15.15
CA LYS A 341 -7.27 -22.37 -15.01
C LYS A 341 -5.91 -22.29 -15.73
N LYS A 342 -4.92 -23.01 -15.23
CA LYS A 342 -3.56 -23.05 -15.82
C LYS A 342 -3.58 -23.26 -17.33
N ARG A 343 -4.38 -24.23 -17.80
CA ARG A 343 -4.49 -24.56 -19.22
C ARG A 343 -4.90 -23.34 -20.06
N ASP A 344 -5.87 -22.59 -19.57
CA ASP A 344 -6.42 -21.42 -20.30
C ASP A 344 -5.39 -20.29 -20.34
N VAL A 345 -4.69 -20.04 -19.23
CA VAL A 345 -3.64 -19.01 -19.18
C VAL A 345 -2.47 -19.40 -20.08
N LEU A 346 -2.03 -20.65 -20.04
CA LEU A 346 -0.91 -21.14 -20.88
C LEU A 346 -1.25 -21.04 -22.37
N GLN A 347 -2.47 -21.44 -22.75
CA GLN A 347 -2.94 -21.32 -24.13
C GLN A 347 -2.97 -19.85 -24.56
N LEU A 348 -3.40 -18.96 -23.68
CA LEU A 348 -3.42 -17.52 -23.92
C LEU A 348 -2.00 -16.99 -24.21
N LEU A 349 -1.04 -17.34 -23.36
CA LEU A 349 0.37 -16.94 -23.54
C LEU A 349 0.94 -17.42 -24.88
N ARG A 350 0.59 -18.63 -25.28
CA ARG A 350 1.07 -19.24 -26.54
C ARG A 350 0.43 -18.67 -27.80
N THR A 351 -0.79 -18.13 -27.68
CA THR A 351 -1.55 -17.65 -28.85
C THR A 351 -1.71 -16.14 -28.89
N ALA A 352 -1.23 -15.40 -27.90
CA ALA A 352 -1.33 -13.94 -27.87
C ALA A 352 -0.48 -13.33 -28.99
N PRO A 353 -0.99 -12.28 -29.69
CA PRO A 353 -0.16 -11.53 -30.63
C PRO A 353 1.10 -11.00 -29.96
N GLU A 354 2.19 -10.93 -30.70
CA GLU A 354 3.49 -10.48 -30.19
C GLU A 354 3.40 -9.11 -29.49
N GLU A 355 2.59 -8.22 -30.05
CA GLU A 355 2.41 -6.85 -29.50
C GLU A 355 1.69 -6.86 -28.14
N MET A 356 0.83 -7.85 -27.90
CA MET A 356 0.06 -7.97 -26.65
C MET A 356 0.77 -8.83 -25.60
N LEU A 357 1.77 -9.60 -25.97
CA LEU A 357 2.41 -10.56 -25.08
C LEU A 357 2.99 -9.90 -23.81
N PRO A 358 3.67 -8.73 -23.89
CA PRO A 358 4.12 -8.08 -22.65
C PRO A 358 2.96 -7.75 -21.70
N PHE A 359 1.83 -7.27 -22.21
CA PHE A 359 0.64 -6.96 -21.42
C PHE A 359 0.10 -8.23 -20.72
N VAL A 360 0.04 -9.34 -21.46
CA VAL A 360 -0.46 -10.62 -20.91
C VAL A 360 0.49 -11.13 -19.79
N VAL A 361 1.81 -11.05 -20.02
CA VAL A 361 2.81 -11.48 -19.05
C VAL A 361 2.74 -10.61 -17.77
N GLU A 362 2.68 -9.29 -17.94
CA GLU A 362 2.57 -8.34 -16.82
C GLU A 362 1.31 -8.62 -15.98
N ALA A 363 0.18 -8.84 -16.65
CA ALA A 363 -1.09 -9.14 -15.97
C ALA A 363 -1.06 -10.50 -15.25
N ALA A 364 -0.45 -11.50 -15.86
CA ALA A 364 -0.32 -12.84 -15.26
C ALA A 364 0.54 -12.80 -13.98
N VAL A 365 1.63 -12.01 -14.00
CA VAL A 365 2.47 -11.81 -12.81
C VAL A 365 1.68 -11.06 -11.73
N ALA A 366 0.97 -10.01 -12.12
CA ALA A 366 0.17 -9.20 -11.17
C ALA A 366 -0.95 -10.02 -10.53
N ALA A 367 -1.56 -10.94 -11.29
CA ALA A 367 -2.61 -11.82 -10.78
C ALA A 367 -2.10 -12.75 -9.68
N GLN A 368 -0.91 -13.30 -9.83
CA GLN A 368 -0.24 -14.17 -8.86
C GLN A 368 -1.08 -15.38 -8.41
N SER A 369 -2.03 -15.83 -9.23
CA SER A 369 -2.73 -17.07 -8.93
C SER A 369 -1.77 -18.24 -9.15
N VAL A 370 -2.00 -19.33 -8.44
CA VAL A 370 -1.22 -20.58 -8.62
C VAL A 370 -1.23 -20.99 -10.10
N ALA A 371 -2.39 -20.88 -10.74
CA ALA A 371 -2.56 -21.23 -12.15
C ALA A 371 -1.74 -20.32 -13.07
N SER A 372 -1.77 -18.99 -12.84
CA SER A 372 -1.05 -18.05 -13.70
C SER A 372 0.47 -18.18 -13.54
N LEU A 373 0.97 -18.38 -12.31
CA LEU A 373 2.40 -18.56 -12.06
C LEU A 373 2.90 -19.87 -12.68
N ALA A 374 2.12 -20.95 -12.57
CA ALA A 374 2.46 -22.24 -13.19
C ALA A 374 2.49 -22.13 -14.71
N ALA A 375 1.55 -21.40 -15.30
CA ALA A 375 1.51 -21.16 -16.75
C ALA A 375 2.74 -20.35 -17.21
N LEU A 376 3.12 -19.32 -16.46
CA LEU A 376 4.32 -18.51 -16.73
C LEU A 376 5.58 -19.37 -16.64
N SER A 377 5.65 -20.28 -15.65
CA SER A 377 6.78 -21.18 -15.48
C SER A 377 6.95 -22.09 -16.70
N ASP A 378 5.86 -22.62 -17.24
CA ASP A 378 5.89 -23.50 -18.41
C ASP A 378 6.18 -22.72 -19.70
N PHE A 379 5.75 -21.46 -19.78
CA PHE A 379 5.86 -20.66 -21.01
C PHE A 379 7.22 -19.98 -21.17
N LEU A 380 7.77 -19.40 -20.09
CA LEU A 380 9.01 -18.60 -20.17
C LEU A 380 10.25 -19.49 -20.23
N ASP A 381 11.08 -19.26 -21.25
CA ASP A 381 12.38 -19.93 -21.39
C ASP A 381 13.48 -18.87 -21.31
N PHE A 382 14.18 -18.80 -20.18
CA PHE A 382 15.22 -17.81 -19.92
C PHE A 382 16.50 -18.04 -20.76
N GLY A 383 16.67 -19.24 -21.30
CA GLY A 383 17.81 -19.51 -22.18
C GLY A 383 17.63 -19.11 -23.64
N LYS A 384 16.37 -18.99 -24.10
CA LYS A 384 16.05 -18.79 -25.52
C LYS A 384 15.04 -17.70 -25.79
N GLY A 385 14.33 -17.22 -24.76
CA GLY A 385 13.28 -16.23 -24.95
C GLY A 385 13.79 -14.84 -25.29
N PRO A 386 12.95 -13.96 -25.85
CA PRO A 386 13.33 -12.56 -26.13
C PRO A 386 13.71 -11.85 -24.85
N LYS A 387 14.86 -11.17 -24.84
CA LYS A 387 15.40 -10.45 -23.67
C LYS A 387 14.37 -9.46 -23.09
N SER A 388 13.72 -8.68 -23.96
CA SER A 388 12.76 -7.66 -23.54
C SER A 388 11.57 -8.26 -22.78
N LEU A 389 11.06 -9.41 -23.23
CA LEU A 389 9.95 -10.10 -22.58
C LEU A 389 10.37 -10.65 -21.21
N LEU A 390 11.57 -11.23 -21.13
CA LEU A 390 12.11 -11.78 -19.88
C LEU A 390 12.32 -10.65 -18.86
N GLU A 391 12.86 -9.51 -19.30
CA GLU A 391 13.02 -8.34 -18.43
C GLU A 391 11.65 -7.79 -17.98
N ASN A 392 10.66 -7.72 -18.88
CA ASN A 392 9.30 -7.30 -18.53
C ASN A 392 8.70 -8.19 -17.41
N PHE A 393 8.91 -9.50 -17.54
CA PHE A 393 8.47 -10.46 -16.50
C PHE A 393 9.15 -10.15 -15.16
N LEU A 394 10.48 -9.96 -15.17
CA LEU A 394 11.26 -9.73 -13.96
C LEU A 394 10.88 -8.38 -13.30
N TYR A 395 10.68 -7.34 -14.10
CA TYR A 395 10.23 -6.04 -13.56
C TYR A 395 8.81 -6.14 -12.99
N ALA A 396 7.90 -6.82 -13.69
CA ALA A 396 6.54 -7.03 -13.18
C ALA A 396 6.57 -7.76 -11.83
N ALA A 397 7.45 -8.76 -11.68
CA ALA A 397 7.65 -9.46 -10.42
C ALA A 397 8.18 -8.53 -9.33
N ALA A 398 9.23 -7.74 -9.66
CA ALA A 398 9.87 -6.83 -8.71
C ALA A 398 8.90 -5.74 -8.22
N PHE A 399 8.01 -5.26 -9.08
CA PHE A 399 7.06 -4.20 -8.76
C PHE A 399 5.77 -4.73 -8.12
N SER A 400 5.61 -6.04 -7.97
CA SER A 400 4.40 -6.62 -7.36
C SER A 400 4.10 -5.92 -6.03
N PRO A 401 2.85 -5.45 -5.80
CA PRO A 401 2.53 -4.74 -4.56
C PRO A 401 2.44 -5.68 -3.34
N ARG A 402 2.26 -6.98 -3.57
CA ARG A 402 2.22 -7.99 -2.50
C ARG A 402 2.71 -9.34 -3.02
N PRO A 403 4.02 -9.49 -3.25
CA PRO A 403 4.52 -10.73 -3.83
C PRO A 403 4.31 -11.93 -2.91
N SER A 404 4.18 -13.10 -3.52
CA SER A 404 4.08 -14.39 -2.83
C SER A 404 5.43 -15.12 -2.84
N GLY A 405 5.57 -16.12 -1.97
CA GLY A 405 6.74 -16.99 -1.98
C GLY A 405 6.86 -17.76 -3.29
N GLU A 406 5.73 -18.15 -3.88
CA GLU A 406 5.69 -18.86 -5.17
C GLU A 406 6.27 -18.02 -6.30
N LEU A 407 5.99 -16.70 -6.29
CA LEU A 407 6.57 -15.78 -7.28
C LEU A 407 8.10 -15.72 -7.14
N LEU A 408 8.60 -15.61 -5.92
CA LEU A 408 10.05 -15.62 -5.67
C LEU A 408 10.67 -16.93 -6.11
N ARG A 409 10.02 -18.07 -5.81
CA ARG A 409 10.48 -19.40 -6.24
C ARG A 409 10.58 -19.45 -7.78
N LEU A 410 9.55 -18.97 -8.47
CA LEU A 410 9.55 -18.96 -9.94
C LEU A 410 10.75 -18.17 -10.49
N VAL A 411 11.01 -16.98 -9.96
CA VAL A 411 12.14 -16.15 -10.38
C VAL A 411 13.48 -16.88 -10.11
N LEU A 412 13.65 -17.43 -8.92
CA LEU A 412 14.89 -18.15 -8.55
C LEU A 412 15.12 -19.36 -9.44
N ASP A 413 14.07 -20.14 -9.72
CA ASP A 413 14.17 -21.34 -10.58
C ASP A 413 14.56 -20.95 -12.01
N LYS A 414 14.07 -19.80 -12.50
CA LYS A 414 14.41 -19.32 -13.84
C LYS A 414 15.84 -18.78 -13.95
N LEU A 415 16.40 -18.29 -12.85
CA LEU A 415 17.78 -17.80 -12.80
C LEU A 415 18.80 -18.91 -12.58
N ASP A 416 18.38 -20.04 -12.03
CA ASP A 416 19.28 -21.10 -11.57
C ASP A 416 19.83 -21.94 -12.73
N GLY A 417 21.15 -22.17 -12.74
CA GLY A 417 21.82 -23.15 -13.58
C GLY A 417 21.81 -22.89 -15.09
N LYS A 418 21.52 -21.64 -15.52
CA LYS A 418 21.43 -21.33 -16.96
C LYS A 418 22.44 -20.23 -17.34
N GLN A 419 22.94 -20.30 -18.57
CA GLN A 419 23.72 -19.21 -19.14
C GLN A 419 22.73 -18.16 -19.64
N LEU A 420 22.62 -17.06 -18.92
CA LEU A 420 21.66 -15.99 -19.20
C LEU A 420 22.36 -14.82 -19.90
N ALA A 421 21.60 -14.06 -20.67
CA ALA A 421 22.07 -12.77 -21.15
C ALA A 421 22.38 -11.87 -19.95
N PRO A 422 23.45 -11.06 -19.99
CA PRO A 422 23.84 -10.24 -18.84
C PRO A 422 22.71 -9.35 -18.33
N GLU A 423 21.93 -8.74 -19.23
CA GLU A 423 20.83 -7.82 -18.88
C GLU A 423 19.73 -8.59 -18.09
N VAL A 424 19.42 -9.81 -18.53
CA VAL A 424 18.40 -10.65 -17.87
C VAL A 424 18.89 -11.08 -16.47
N TRP A 425 20.15 -11.47 -16.37
CA TRP A 425 20.77 -11.85 -15.09
C TRP A 425 20.75 -10.67 -14.10
N GLU A 426 21.22 -9.49 -14.55
CA GLU A 426 21.27 -8.29 -13.71
C GLU A 426 19.87 -7.92 -13.20
N THR A 427 18.89 -7.86 -14.11
CA THR A 427 17.50 -7.57 -13.75
C THR A 427 16.95 -8.62 -12.79
N GLY A 428 17.28 -9.89 -13.02
CA GLY A 428 16.85 -10.99 -12.14
C GLY A 428 17.38 -10.86 -10.72
N ILE A 429 18.65 -10.53 -10.55
CA ILE A 429 19.27 -10.40 -9.23
C ILE A 429 18.64 -9.20 -8.47
N VAL A 430 18.47 -8.04 -9.10
CA VAL A 430 17.85 -6.90 -8.42
C VAL A 430 16.37 -7.19 -8.12
N ALA A 431 15.68 -7.94 -8.98
CA ALA A 431 14.30 -8.38 -8.72
C ALA A 431 14.22 -9.31 -7.50
N VAL A 432 15.15 -10.25 -7.36
CA VAL A 432 15.22 -11.13 -6.17
C VAL A 432 15.35 -10.29 -4.90
N GLY A 433 16.21 -9.27 -4.93
CA GLY A 433 16.35 -8.33 -3.80
C GLY A 433 15.04 -7.68 -3.42
N SER A 434 14.30 -7.17 -4.40
CA SER A 434 12.99 -6.53 -4.19
C SER A 434 11.98 -7.52 -3.60
N LEU A 435 11.90 -8.73 -4.15
CA LEU A 435 10.96 -9.76 -3.68
C LEU A 435 11.28 -10.19 -2.24
N VAL A 436 12.56 -10.39 -1.93
CA VAL A 436 13.00 -10.72 -0.56
C VAL A 436 12.58 -9.61 0.41
N GLY A 437 12.85 -8.36 0.05
CA GLY A 437 12.53 -7.22 0.89
C GLY A 437 11.03 -7.11 1.17
N LYS A 438 10.20 -7.24 0.13
CA LYS A 438 8.75 -7.13 0.26
C LYS A 438 8.16 -8.30 1.06
N LEU A 439 8.69 -9.51 0.89
CA LEU A 439 8.23 -10.66 1.68
C LEU A 439 8.59 -10.48 3.16
N CYS A 440 9.77 -9.94 3.46
CA CYS A 440 10.17 -9.66 4.84
C CYS A 440 9.29 -8.58 5.46
N GLN A 441 8.89 -7.56 4.70
CA GLN A 441 7.95 -6.54 5.17
C GLN A 441 6.57 -7.13 5.48
N GLN A 442 6.20 -8.22 4.81
CA GLN A 442 4.96 -8.96 5.09
C GLN A 442 5.10 -9.94 6.27
N LYS A 443 6.23 -9.93 6.98
CA LYS A 443 6.57 -10.86 8.07
C LYS A 443 6.71 -12.32 7.57
N LEU A 444 7.13 -12.49 6.32
CA LEU A 444 7.33 -13.78 5.69
C LEU A 444 8.82 -14.11 5.49
N CYS A 445 9.72 -13.48 6.24
CA CYS A 445 11.18 -13.70 6.16
C CYS A 445 11.58 -15.15 6.41
N GLY A 446 10.76 -15.91 7.15
CA GLY A 446 11.05 -17.32 7.47
C GLY A 446 10.76 -18.31 6.35
N LEU A 447 10.26 -17.87 5.20
CA LEU A 447 10.00 -18.76 4.06
C LEU A 447 11.31 -19.30 3.49
N GLN A 448 11.29 -20.56 3.04
CA GLN A 448 12.43 -21.21 2.39
C GLN A 448 12.88 -20.44 1.15
N GLU A 449 11.94 -19.90 0.40
CA GLU A 449 12.20 -19.11 -0.80
C GLU A 449 12.99 -17.84 -0.46
N VAL A 450 12.65 -17.18 0.65
CA VAL A 450 13.36 -15.98 1.12
C VAL A 450 14.79 -16.34 1.52
N GLU A 451 14.98 -17.42 2.28
CA GLU A 451 16.29 -17.91 2.67
C GLU A 451 17.15 -18.22 1.42
N ARG A 452 16.56 -18.90 0.44
CA ARG A 452 17.22 -19.22 -0.83
C ARG A 452 17.62 -17.93 -1.59
N GLY A 453 16.74 -16.94 -1.63
CA GLY A 453 17.02 -15.64 -2.26
C GLY A 453 18.17 -14.89 -1.60
N VAL A 454 18.19 -14.85 -0.27
CA VAL A 454 19.29 -14.22 0.49
C VAL A 454 20.59 -14.94 0.22
N LYS A 455 20.60 -16.28 0.23
CA LYS A 455 21.78 -17.09 -0.10
C LYS A 455 22.28 -16.82 -1.52
N THR A 456 21.39 -16.67 -2.48
CA THR A 456 21.74 -16.35 -3.87
C THR A 456 22.45 -15.01 -3.95
N ILE A 457 21.95 -13.98 -3.28
CA ILE A 457 22.56 -12.64 -3.31
C ILE A 457 23.92 -12.65 -2.57
N LEU A 458 23.96 -13.14 -1.33
CA LEU A 458 25.17 -13.11 -0.51
C LEU A 458 26.24 -14.04 -1.04
N GLY A 459 25.86 -15.23 -1.51
CA GLY A 459 26.79 -16.18 -2.12
C GLY A 459 27.37 -15.65 -3.41
N GLY A 460 26.53 -15.01 -4.24
CA GLY A 460 26.98 -14.34 -5.45
C GLY A 460 27.94 -13.21 -5.17
N LEU A 461 27.64 -12.38 -4.17
CA LEU A 461 28.49 -11.26 -3.78
C LEU A 461 29.89 -11.74 -3.36
N ARG A 462 29.96 -12.83 -2.58
CA ARG A 462 31.24 -13.40 -2.15
C ARG A 462 32.04 -14.00 -3.31
N GLY A 463 31.33 -14.56 -4.31
CA GLY A 463 31.97 -15.20 -5.46
C GLY A 463 32.24 -14.27 -6.63
N ALA A 464 31.77 -13.05 -6.61
CA ALA A 464 31.87 -12.10 -7.73
C ALA A 464 33.34 -11.73 -7.98
N LYS A 465 33.73 -11.73 -9.26
CA LYS A 465 35.08 -11.41 -9.68
C LYS A 465 35.21 -10.03 -10.34
N GLU A 466 34.13 -9.60 -10.99
CA GLU A 466 34.09 -8.31 -11.68
C GLU A 466 33.40 -7.26 -10.80
N GLU A 467 33.88 -6.03 -10.87
CA GLU A 467 33.28 -4.92 -10.11
C GLU A 467 31.79 -4.74 -10.47
N SER A 468 31.45 -4.87 -11.75
CA SER A 468 30.07 -4.75 -12.23
C SER A 468 29.15 -5.76 -11.57
N GLU A 469 29.61 -7.01 -11.36
CA GLU A 469 28.83 -8.03 -10.65
C GLU A 469 28.62 -7.65 -9.19
N VAL A 470 29.68 -7.17 -8.52
CA VAL A 470 29.60 -6.75 -7.12
C VAL A 470 28.54 -5.63 -6.98
N VAL A 471 28.57 -4.65 -7.88
CA VAL A 471 27.62 -3.54 -7.88
C VAL A 471 26.18 -4.07 -7.96
N ILE A 472 25.89 -5.02 -8.86
CA ILE A 472 24.55 -5.59 -9.01
C ILE A 472 24.07 -6.24 -7.71
N TYR A 473 24.93 -7.02 -7.06
CA TYR A 473 24.58 -7.64 -5.77
C TYR A 473 24.35 -6.59 -4.68
N LEU A 474 25.14 -5.51 -4.64
CA LEU A 474 24.93 -4.42 -3.68
C LEU A 474 23.61 -3.70 -3.92
N LEU A 475 23.24 -3.47 -5.19
CA LEU A 475 21.94 -2.89 -5.54
C LEU A 475 20.79 -3.82 -5.11
N ALA A 476 20.96 -5.12 -5.27
CA ALA A 476 19.96 -6.10 -4.79
C ALA A 476 19.81 -6.02 -3.26
N LEU A 477 20.91 -5.85 -2.52
CA LEU A 477 20.87 -5.66 -1.06
C LEU A 477 20.14 -4.35 -0.69
N GLY A 478 20.32 -3.30 -1.49
CA GLY A 478 19.56 -2.05 -1.33
C GLY A 478 18.08 -2.24 -1.52
N ASN A 479 17.66 -3.11 -2.45
CA ASN A 479 16.26 -3.49 -2.65
C ASN A 479 15.72 -4.34 -1.49
N ALA A 480 16.55 -5.24 -0.96
CA ALA A 480 16.14 -6.17 0.11
C ALA A 480 15.97 -5.46 1.46
N VAL A 481 16.74 -4.42 1.72
CA VAL A 481 16.65 -3.62 2.96
C VAL A 481 16.67 -4.51 4.21
N LEU A 482 17.60 -5.47 4.27
CA LEU A 482 17.73 -6.40 5.39
C LEU A 482 18.73 -5.86 6.40
N PRO A 483 18.33 -5.57 7.66
CA PRO A 483 19.27 -4.99 8.66
C PRO A 483 20.51 -5.83 8.88
N GLU A 484 20.41 -7.14 8.80
CA GLU A 484 21.54 -8.06 8.98
C GLU A 484 22.61 -7.94 7.89
N THR A 485 22.31 -7.30 6.77
CA THR A 485 23.29 -7.06 5.69
C THR A 485 24.04 -5.73 5.83
N ILE A 486 23.67 -4.89 6.78
CA ILE A 486 24.32 -3.57 7.00
C ILE A 486 25.84 -3.74 7.23
N PRO A 487 26.32 -4.67 8.06
CA PRO A 487 27.79 -4.83 8.20
C PRO A 487 28.50 -5.11 6.89
N ILE A 488 27.91 -5.93 6.01
CA ILE A 488 28.50 -6.24 4.69
C ILE A 488 28.55 -4.97 3.83
N LEU A 489 27.46 -4.19 3.83
CA LEU A 489 27.41 -2.92 3.09
C LEU A 489 28.44 -1.93 3.62
N LEU A 490 28.62 -1.85 4.94
CA LEU A 490 29.61 -0.96 5.55
C LEU A 490 31.04 -1.35 5.15
N ASP A 491 31.35 -2.64 5.12
CA ASP A 491 32.66 -3.13 4.71
C ASP A 491 32.98 -2.70 3.26
N HIS A 492 32.02 -2.87 2.36
CA HIS A 492 32.16 -2.46 0.94
C HIS A 492 32.24 -0.93 0.81
N ALA A 493 31.47 -0.19 1.63
CA ALA A 493 31.47 1.27 1.61
C ALA A 493 32.80 1.84 2.05
N GLU A 494 33.42 1.27 3.09
CA GLU A 494 34.69 1.80 3.66
C GLU A 494 35.93 1.29 2.94
N GLU A 495 35.96 0.03 2.49
CA GLU A 495 37.14 -0.61 1.95
C GLU A 495 37.13 -0.80 0.43
N GLY A 496 35.97 -0.80 -0.21
CA GLY A 496 35.85 -1.06 -1.64
C GLY A 496 36.43 0.02 -2.54
N PRO A 497 36.73 -0.32 -3.81
CA PRO A 497 37.04 0.70 -4.82
C PRO A 497 35.92 1.72 -4.99
N ALA A 498 36.18 2.80 -5.72
CA ALA A 498 35.28 3.94 -5.84
C ALA A 498 33.86 3.53 -6.24
N THR A 499 33.70 2.72 -7.30
CA THR A 499 32.39 2.28 -7.81
C THR A 499 31.64 1.46 -6.78
N ILE A 500 32.33 0.51 -6.15
CA ILE A 500 31.75 -0.40 -5.14
C ILE A 500 31.38 0.39 -3.88
N ALA A 501 32.24 1.31 -3.42
CA ALA A 501 31.97 2.13 -2.25
C ALA A 501 30.73 3.00 -2.47
N THR A 502 30.61 3.61 -3.65
CA THR A 502 29.45 4.45 -4.00
C THR A 502 28.17 3.61 -4.03
N ALA A 503 28.20 2.42 -4.64
CA ALA A 503 27.05 1.51 -4.68
C ALA A 503 26.63 1.07 -3.27
N ALA A 504 27.59 0.78 -2.40
CA ALA A 504 27.32 0.36 -1.02
C ALA A 504 26.67 1.48 -0.20
N VAL A 505 27.18 2.73 -0.32
CA VAL A 505 26.60 3.89 0.37
C VAL A 505 25.20 4.17 -0.16
N SER A 506 25.01 4.06 -1.49
CA SER A 506 23.67 4.22 -2.12
C SER A 506 22.68 3.17 -1.61
N ALA A 507 23.12 1.93 -1.43
CA ALA A 507 22.29 0.88 -0.84
C ALA A 507 21.92 1.20 0.61
N LEU A 508 22.87 1.71 1.40
CA LEU A 508 22.63 2.11 2.80
C LEU A 508 21.63 3.28 2.88
N LYS A 509 21.66 4.19 1.92
CA LYS A 509 20.74 5.33 1.84
C LYS A 509 19.27 4.87 1.74
N ARG A 510 19.02 3.67 1.28
CA ARG A 510 17.68 3.10 1.11
C ARG A 510 17.08 2.55 2.40
N PHE A 511 17.88 2.39 3.45
CA PHE A 511 17.39 1.87 4.74
C PHE A 511 16.61 2.95 5.49
N PRO A 512 15.51 2.58 6.16
CA PRO A 512 14.77 3.54 6.98
C PRO A 512 15.56 4.00 8.20
N THR A 513 15.20 5.15 8.73
CA THR A 513 15.92 5.85 9.82
C THR A 513 16.18 4.94 11.02
N TRP A 514 15.25 4.05 11.38
CA TRP A 514 15.40 3.17 12.54
C TRP A 514 16.46 2.09 12.37
N HIS A 515 16.96 1.87 11.16
CA HIS A 515 18.09 0.96 10.89
C HIS A 515 19.43 1.70 10.79
N ILE A 516 19.41 3.03 10.70
CA ILE A 516 20.64 3.84 10.59
C ILE A 516 21.20 4.08 12.01
N SER A 517 21.93 3.10 12.48
CA SER A 517 22.51 3.10 13.84
C SER A 517 23.69 4.04 13.96
N SER A 518 24.17 4.24 15.19
CA SER A 518 25.38 5.00 15.47
C SER A 518 26.61 4.41 14.77
N LYS A 519 26.62 3.09 14.54
CA LYS A 519 27.71 2.43 13.79
C LYS A 519 27.72 2.90 12.33
N VAL A 520 26.55 2.94 11.70
CA VAL A 520 26.40 3.45 10.32
C VAL A 520 26.83 4.92 10.26
N LYS A 521 26.35 5.75 11.19
CA LYS A 521 26.68 7.18 11.22
C LYS A 521 28.18 7.41 11.39
N ARG A 522 28.86 6.62 12.24
CA ARG A 522 30.32 6.72 12.39
C ARG A 522 31.03 6.40 11.08
N ALA A 523 30.61 5.38 10.36
CA ALA A 523 31.19 5.04 9.06
C ALA A 523 30.96 6.18 8.05
N MET A 524 29.76 6.77 8.02
CA MET A 524 29.43 7.88 7.12
C MET A 524 30.30 9.11 7.41
N ARG A 525 30.58 9.39 8.71
CA ARG A 525 31.51 10.47 9.10
C ARG A 525 32.91 10.19 8.57
N ARG A 526 33.42 8.93 8.69
CA ARG A 526 34.74 8.57 8.20
C ARG A 526 34.85 8.76 6.68
N ILE A 527 33.78 8.38 5.95
CA ILE A 527 33.75 8.50 4.48
C ILE A 527 33.70 9.99 4.09
N PHE A 528 32.73 10.75 4.63
CA PHE A 528 32.63 12.17 4.26
C PHE A 528 33.89 12.97 4.55
N HIS A 529 34.48 12.79 5.73
CA HIS A 529 35.66 13.54 6.17
C HIS A 529 36.98 12.87 5.75
N GLU A 530 36.92 11.81 4.92
CA GLU A 530 38.10 11.09 4.37
C GLU A 530 39.13 10.71 5.45
N LYS A 531 38.66 10.09 6.55
CA LYS A 531 39.51 9.77 7.69
C LYS A 531 40.45 8.58 7.47
N ARG A 532 40.13 7.70 6.48
CA ARG A 532 40.96 6.50 6.22
C ARG A 532 41.64 6.53 4.85
N LYS A 533 40.90 6.95 3.84
CA LYS A 533 41.32 7.03 2.45
C LYS A 533 40.55 8.11 1.73
N SER A 534 40.98 8.44 0.52
CA SER A 534 40.20 9.32 -0.37
C SER A 534 39.01 8.56 -0.92
N TYR A 535 37.87 9.24 -1.01
CA TYR A 535 36.61 8.70 -1.55
C TYR A 535 36.13 9.55 -2.70
N GLU A 536 35.41 8.93 -3.62
CA GLU A 536 34.84 9.61 -4.75
C GLU A 536 33.78 10.62 -4.24
N LYS A 537 33.64 11.76 -4.96
CA LYS A 537 32.84 12.91 -4.53
C LYS A 537 31.37 12.54 -4.29
N THR A 538 30.80 11.76 -5.19
CA THR A 538 29.38 11.32 -5.07
C THR A 538 29.20 10.42 -3.84
N CYS A 539 30.17 9.56 -3.55
CA CYS A 539 30.17 8.70 -2.35
C CYS A 539 30.19 9.56 -1.07
N ARG A 540 31.05 10.58 -1.03
CA ARG A 540 31.15 11.51 0.11
C ARG A 540 29.85 12.28 0.32
N LEU A 541 29.25 12.79 -0.76
CA LEU A 541 28.00 13.54 -0.68
C LEU A 541 26.84 12.65 -0.25
N ALA A 542 26.77 11.41 -0.74
CA ALA A 542 25.76 10.44 -0.30
C ALA A 542 25.89 10.13 1.20
N ALA A 543 27.14 10.01 1.70
CA ALA A 543 27.39 9.81 3.13
C ALA A 543 26.89 11.02 3.95
N ALA A 544 27.13 12.25 3.46
CA ALA A 544 26.61 13.47 4.11
C ALA A 544 25.08 13.47 4.14
N GLU A 545 24.43 13.07 3.05
CA GLU A 545 22.97 12.99 3.00
C GLU A 545 22.44 11.98 4.02
N ILE A 546 23.06 10.82 4.16
CA ILE A 546 22.66 9.82 5.18
C ILE A 546 22.71 10.45 6.57
N LEU A 547 23.76 11.22 6.87
CA LEU A 547 23.89 11.90 8.16
C LEU A 547 22.79 12.95 8.36
N LEU A 548 22.49 13.77 7.34
CA LEU A 548 21.52 14.84 7.43
C LEU A 548 20.07 14.33 7.51
N ASP A 549 19.76 13.25 6.81
CA ASP A 549 18.39 12.75 6.67
C ASP A 549 17.96 11.85 7.84
N ASN A 550 18.90 11.38 8.67
CA ASN A 550 18.62 10.37 9.70
C ASN A 550 18.90 10.89 11.10
N GLU A 551 18.14 11.91 11.52
CA GLU A 551 18.24 12.48 12.87
C GLU A 551 19.69 12.86 13.23
N PRO A 552 20.29 13.84 12.55
CA PRO A 552 21.67 14.21 12.80
C PRO A 552 21.88 14.80 14.21
N SER A 553 23.06 14.60 14.77
CA SER A 553 23.46 15.31 15.99
C SER A 553 23.85 16.75 15.64
N PRO A 554 23.78 17.70 16.61
CA PRO A 554 24.29 19.04 16.35
C PRO A 554 25.73 19.06 15.87
N MET A 555 26.57 18.18 16.38
CA MET A 555 27.98 18.08 15.97
C MET A 555 28.13 17.59 14.53
N ASP A 556 27.24 16.71 14.07
CA ASP A 556 27.26 16.27 12.67
C ASP A 556 27.02 17.45 11.74
N VAL A 557 25.99 18.25 12.04
CA VAL A 557 25.62 19.40 11.22
C VAL A 557 26.75 20.46 11.27
N ILE A 558 27.29 20.76 12.45
CA ILE A 558 28.39 21.72 12.61
C ILE A 558 29.60 21.26 11.79
N ASN A 559 30.01 20.01 11.93
CA ASN A 559 31.17 19.47 11.22
C ASN A 559 30.99 19.47 9.71
N LEU A 560 29.78 19.17 9.22
CA LEU A 560 29.46 19.23 7.79
C LEU A 560 29.58 20.66 7.27
N LEU A 561 29.05 21.64 8.02
CA LEU A 561 29.10 23.05 7.61
C LEU A 561 30.55 23.59 7.65
N LEU A 562 31.31 23.23 8.67
CA LEU A 562 32.72 23.66 8.77
C LEU A 562 33.58 23.02 7.66
N ALA A 563 33.29 21.76 7.30
CA ALA A 563 34.02 21.08 6.24
C ALA A 563 33.83 21.77 4.87
N THR A 564 32.78 22.54 4.66
CA THR A 564 32.59 23.28 3.40
C THR A 564 33.73 24.25 3.11
N ASN A 565 34.47 24.65 4.13
CA ASN A 565 35.66 25.52 3.94
C ASN A 565 36.78 24.81 3.20
N GLU A 566 36.84 23.49 3.31
CA GLU A 566 37.94 22.66 2.73
C GLU A 566 37.47 21.91 1.47
N LEU A 567 36.19 21.85 1.23
CA LEU A 567 35.64 21.14 0.07
C LEU A 567 35.92 21.89 -1.23
N GLU A 568 36.06 21.16 -2.31
CA GLU A 568 36.09 21.73 -3.66
C GLU A 568 34.86 22.57 -3.93
N THR A 569 34.99 23.57 -4.78
CA THR A 569 33.96 24.56 -5.09
C THR A 569 32.60 23.92 -5.40
N GLU A 570 32.57 22.90 -6.27
CA GLU A 570 31.33 22.27 -6.73
C GLU A 570 30.67 21.44 -5.62
N MET A 571 31.45 20.68 -4.85
CA MET A 571 30.93 19.93 -3.70
C MET A 571 30.37 20.86 -2.63
N LYS A 572 31.11 21.97 -2.36
CA LYS A 572 30.68 23.00 -1.41
C LYS A 572 29.33 23.58 -1.84
N MET A 573 29.24 24.00 -3.10
CA MET A 573 28.00 24.58 -3.65
C MET A 573 26.81 23.61 -3.51
N PHE A 574 27.01 22.36 -3.92
CA PHE A 574 25.99 21.31 -3.82
C PHE A 574 25.54 21.12 -2.37
N LEU A 575 26.46 20.91 -1.44
CA LEU A 575 26.15 20.67 -0.03
C LEU A 575 25.41 21.84 0.61
N LEU A 576 25.84 23.08 0.33
CA LEU A 576 25.18 24.27 0.86
C LEU A 576 23.74 24.39 0.36
N LEU A 577 23.49 24.05 -0.91
CA LEU A 577 22.15 24.07 -1.46
C LEU A 577 21.27 22.97 -0.84
N LYS A 578 21.83 21.79 -0.59
CA LYS A 578 21.13 20.72 0.13
C LYS A 578 20.72 21.19 1.54
N VAL A 579 21.64 21.83 2.26
CA VAL A 579 21.35 22.40 3.58
C VAL A 579 20.23 23.46 3.47
N GLN A 580 20.29 24.31 2.46
CA GLN A 580 19.27 25.34 2.24
C GLN A 580 17.90 24.71 1.97
N ASN A 581 17.84 23.66 1.15
CA ASN A 581 16.61 22.93 0.86
C ASN A 581 16.03 22.30 2.14
N SER A 582 16.91 21.71 2.98
CA SER A 582 16.51 21.11 4.26
C SER A 582 15.94 22.17 5.22
N LEU A 583 16.46 23.36 5.21
CA LEU A 583 15.96 24.49 6.03
C LEU A 583 14.58 24.94 5.57
N ARG A 584 14.27 24.84 4.27
CA ARG A 584 12.98 25.23 3.71
C ARG A 584 11.91 24.15 3.90
N ALA A 585 12.29 22.89 3.93
CA ALA A 585 11.35 21.77 4.04
C ALA A 585 10.86 21.60 5.49
N ASP A 586 9.60 21.85 5.74
CA ASP A 586 9.02 21.87 7.09
C ASP A 586 9.16 20.51 7.81
N HIS A 587 9.17 19.43 7.06
CA HIS A 587 9.21 18.06 7.60
C HIS A 587 10.62 17.48 7.72
N HIS A 588 11.67 18.23 7.31
CA HIS A 588 13.04 17.66 7.29
C HIS A 588 13.57 17.47 8.72
N PRO A 589 14.11 16.27 9.04
CA PRO A 589 14.55 15.96 10.42
C PRO A 589 15.66 16.86 10.93
N ALA A 590 16.54 17.39 10.07
CA ALA A 590 17.64 18.26 10.47
C ALA A 590 17.25 19.74 10.61
N ARG A 591 16.03 20.13 10.18
CA ARG A 591 15.62 21.54 10.07
C ARG A 591 15.78 22.32 11.37
N LYS A 592 15.28 21.76 12.48
CA LYS A 592 15.32 22.42 13.79
C LYS A 592 16.76 22.63 14.24
N ILE A 593 17.56 21.58 14.17
CA ILE A 593 18.99 21.62 14.55
C ILE A 593 19.74 22.65 13.69
N MET A 594 19.50 22.62 12.37
CA MET A 594 20.14 23.58 11.45
C MET A 594 19.76 25.03 11.78
N LYS A 595 18.47 25.29 12.07
CA LYS A 595 18.02 26.65 12.44
C LYS A 595 18.72 27.15 13.70
N ASP A 596 18.87 26.29 14.70
CA ASP A 596 19.53 26.66 15.95
C ASP A 596 21.02 26.92 15.72
N ILE A 597 21.71 26.10 14.94
CA ILE A 597 23.14 26.23 14.61
C ILE A 597 23.38 27.51 13.80
N MET A 598 22.50 27.82 12.84
CA MET A 598 22.66 28.99 11.96
C MET A 598 22.43 30.34 12.69
N ARG A 599 22.01 30.31 13.94
CA ARG A 599 21.94 31.52 14.79
C ARG A 599 23.34 31.94 15.24
N ASP A 600 24.35 31.05 15.20
CA ASP A 600 25.71 31.35 15.59
C ASP A 600 26.43 32.00 14.41
N PRO A 601 26.87 33.31 14.52
CA PRO A 601 27.53 33.98 13.42
C PRO A 601 28.92 33.43 13.09
N ARG A 602 29.50 32.64 13.98
CA ARG A 602 30.78 31.93 13.68
C ARG A 602 30.57 30.84 12.63
N ILE A 603 29.37 30.27 12.57
CA ILE A 603 28.98 29.24 11.61
C ILE A 603 28.29 29.91 10.40
N ASN A 604 27.29 30.76 10.65
CA ASN A 604 26.57 31.49 9.60
C ASN A 604 27.41 32.71 9.15
N ASN A 605 28.41 32.47 8.35
CA ASN A 605 29.45 33.41 7.97
C ASN A 605 29.60 33.46 6.45
N TYR A 606 29.65 34.65 5.88
CA TYR A 606 29.74 34.83 4.42
C TYR A 606 30.99 34.12 3.82
N ASN A 607 32.10 34.17 4.53
CA ASN A 607 33.34 33.56 4.05
C ASN A 607 33.24 32.02 3.98
N LEU A 608 32.54 31.43 4.96
CA LEU A 608 32.36 29.99 5.01
C LEU A 608 31.26 29.52 4.07
N LEU A 609 30.16 30.27 4.02
CA LEU A 609 28.93 29.85 3.33
C LEU A 609 28.73 30.53 1.97
N SER A 610 29.78 31.19 1.44
CA SER A 610 29.72 31.80 0.11
C SER A 610 29.48 30.74 -0.96
N LYS A 611 28.56 31.02 -1.85
CA LYS A 611 28.19 30.12 -2.93
C LYS A 611 28.95 30.48 -4.19
N ALA A 612 29.68 29.52 -4.74
CA ALA A 612 30.43 29.66 -6.00
C ALA A 612 30.37 28.32 -6.72
N GLY A 613 30.35 28.35 -8.04
CA GLY A 613 30.26 27.16 -8.85
C GLY A 613 28.93 27.02 -9.58
N ILE A 614 28.82 25.98 -10.39
CA ILE A 614 27.64 25.72 -11.21
C ILE A 614 26.75 24.57 -10.68
N SER A 615 27.27 23.77 -9.75
CA SER A 615 26.47 22.70 -9.11
C SER A 615 25.22 23.29 -8.45
N SER A 616 24.12 22.54 -8.53
CA SER A 616 22.82 23.02 -8.09
C SER A 616 21.99 21.93 -7.41
N SER A 617 21.12 22.34 -6.51
CA SER A 617 20.13 21.45 -5.89
C SER A 617 18.82 22.23 -5.73
N PHE A 618 17.76 21.70 -6.29
CA PHE A 618 16.42 22.32 -6.25
C PHE A 618 15.45 21.31 -5.64
N SER A 619 14.57 21.76 -4.77
CA SER A 619 13.50 20.91 -4.28
C SER A 619 12.26 21.74 -3.95
N GLY A 620 11.11 21.11 -4.03
CA GLY A 620 9.85 21.78 -3.71
C GLY A 620 8.67 20.82 -3.72
N PRO A 621 7.53 21.30 -3.26
CA PRO A 621 6.30 20.50 -3.31
C PRO A 621 5.68 20.52 -4.71
N LEU A 622 5.13 19.37 -5.12
CA LEU A 622 4.27 19.27 -6.30
C LEU A 622 2.81 19.41 -5.90
N THR A 623 2.37 18.57 -4.96
CA THR A 623 1.02 18.65 -4.40
C THR A 623 1.09 18.51 -2.89
N VAL A 624 0.19 19.21 -2.20
CA VAL A 624 0.03 19.09 -0.75
C VAL A 624 -1.46 18.91 -0.48
N THR A 625 -1.81 17.73 0.02
CA THR A 625 -3.17 17.43 0.49
C THR A 625 -3.10 17.02 1.95
N GLN A 626 -4.25 16.79 2.54
CA GLN A 626 -4.33 16.33 3.93
C GLN A 626 -3.66 14.95 4.11
N ASP A 627 -3.75 14.10 3.11
CA ASP A 627 -3.30 12.70 3.20
C ASP A 627 -1.94 12.46 2.56
N LEU A 628 -1.55 13.29 1.59
CA LEU A 628 -0.41 13.00 0.73
C LEU A 628 0.32 14.29 0.36
N ILE A 629 1.63 14.27 0.52
CA ILE A 629 2.52 15.33 0.04
C ILE A 629 3.40 14.70 -1.05
N SER A 630 3.40 15.28 -2.24
CA SER A 630 4.35 14.90 -3.28
C SER A 630 5.37 16.02 -3.46
N THR A 631 6.64 15.63 -3.62
CA THR A 631 7.75 16.55 -3.75
C THR A 631 8.62 16.16 -4.95
N PHE A 632 9.30 17.16 -5.48
CA PHE A 632 10.37 16.92 -6.48
C PHE A 632 11.69 17.40 -5.91
N GLY A 633 12.75 16.72 -6.35
CA GLY A 633 14.14 17.15 -6.10
C GLY A 633 14.91 17.01 -7.39
N LEU A 634 15.71 18.00 -7.70
CA LEU A 634 16.62 17.99 -8.85
C LEU A 634 18.00 18.37 -8.35
N ASP A 635 18.94 17.45 -8.47
CA ASP A 635 20.33 17.65 -8.06
C ASP A 635 21.24 17.60 -9.26
N LEU A 636 22.20 18.53 -9.34
CA LEU A 636 23.24 18.59 -10.36
C LEU A 636 24.58 18.76 -9.67
N LEU A 637 25.45 17.83 -9.89
CA LEU A 637 26.85 17.97 -9.45
C LEU A 637 27.73 18.06 -10.70
N UNK A 638 28.31 19.10 -10.78
CA UNK A 638 29.10 19.38 -11.89
C UNK A 638 30.56 19.19 -11.50
N UNK A 639 31.09 18.41 -11.49
CA UNK A 639 32.48 18.10 -11.33
C UNK A 639 32.97 17.35 -12.52
N UNK A 640 33.53 16.42 -12.49
CA UNK A 640 33.95 15.50 -13.44
C UNK A 640 32.85 14.63 -13.87
N UNK A 641 31.96 14.50 -12.99
CA UNK A 641 30.82 13.74 -13.29
C UNK A 641 29.61 14.63 -13.34
N UNK A 642 28.73 14.32 -14.05
CA UNK A 642 27.49 15.00 -14.13
C UNK A 642 26.51 14.13 -13.52
N UNK A 643 25.99 14.40 -12.58
CA UNK A 643 24.93 13.65 -11.97
C UNK A 643 23.74 14.50 -11.98
N UNK A 644 22.72 14.01 -12.38
CA UNK A 644 21.47 14.56 -12.35
C UNK A 644 20.59 13.62 -11.64
N UNK A 645 20.01 13.96 -10.83
CA UNK A 645 19.10 13.17 -10.18
C UNK A 645 17.81 13.85 -10.23
N UNK A 646 16.91 13.28 -10.46
CA UNK A 646 15.63 13.63 -10.38
C UNK A 646 15.05 12.75 -9.43
N ASP A 647 14.34 13.24 -8.49
CA ASP A 647 13.65 12.50 -7.45
C ASP A 647 12.23 13.04 -7.31
N PHE A 648 11.25 12.13 -7.44
CA PHE A 648 9.83 12.40 -7.17
C PHE A 648 9.42 11.50 -6.02
N SER A 649 9.06 12.13 -4.90
CA SER A 649 8.76 11.39 -3.66
C SER A 649 7.35 11.67 -3.18
N LEU A 650 6.75 10.65 -2.55
CA LEU A 650 5.46 10.72 -1.88
C LEU A 650 5.68 10.55 -0.38
N LEU A 651 5.02 11.39 0.41
CA LEU A 651 5.05 11.31 1.87
C LEU A 651 3.62 11.26 2.37
N SER A 652 3.29 10.22 3.15
CA SER A 652 1.95 10.02 3.71
C SER A 652 2.07 9.29 5.05
N HIS A 653 1.42 9.83 6.07
CA HIS A 653 1.36 9.21 7.40
C HIS A 653 2.75 8.79 7.93
N GLY A 654 3.76 9.65 7.71
CA GLY A 654 5.11 9.41 8.18
C GLY A 654 5.91 8.41 7.35
N GLN A 655 5.35 7.91 6.24
CA GLN A 655 6.04 7.01 5.33
C GLN A 655 6.43 7.75 4.06
N GLN A 656 7.64 7.51 3.58
CA GLN A 656 8.15 8.07 2.33
C GLN A 656 8.31 6.97 1.28
N LEU A 657 7.96 7.28 0.04
CA LEU A 657 8.11 6.40 -1.11
C LEU A 657 8.78 7.18 -2.24
N HIS A 658 9.85 6.65 -2.79
CA HIS A 658 10.44 7.22 -4.01
C HIS A 658 9.65 6.70 -5.21
N ALA A 659 8.72 7.54 -5.69
CA ALA A 659 7.88 7.18 -6.83
C ALA A 659 8.74 7.04 -8.10
N ALA A 660 9.70 7.96 -8.28
CA ALA A 660 10.68 7.88 -9.36
C ALA A 660 11.94 8.60 -8.95
N GLN A 661 13.08 7.92 -9.04
CA GLN A 661 14.38 8.52 -8.89
C GLN A 661 15.22 8.09 -10.08
N VAL A 662 15.73 9.05 -10.83
CA VAL A 662 16.59 8.79 -11.99
C VAL A 662 17.91 9.51 -11.78
N THR A 663 19.01 8.78 -11.89
CA THR A 663 20.36 9.32 -11.78
C THR A 663 21.06 9.10 -13.12
N ILE A 664 21.52 10.19 -13.72
CA ILE A 664 22.35 10.14 -14.94
C ILE A 664 23.76 10.54 -14.52
N GLU A 665 24.72 9.73 -14.91
CA GLU A 665 26.13 9.96 -14.61
C GLU A 665 26.94 9.96 -15.89
N ALA A 666 27.89 10.88 -15.99
CA ALA A 666 28.84 10.93 -17.09
C ALA A 666 30.23 11.22 -16.52
N GLU A 667 31.22 10.48 -16.98
CA GLU A 667 32.62 10.61 -16.59
C GLU A 667 33.48 10.90 -17.82
N GLY A 668 34.61 11.57 -17.62
CA GLY A 668 35.59 11.83 -18.69
C GLY A 668 35.19 12.92 -19.67
N MET A 669 34.04 13.58 -19.50
CA MET A 669 33.58 14.64 -20.43
C MET A 669 34.50 15.85 -20.41
N GLU A 670 35.28 16.02 -19.38
CA GLU A 670 36.25 17.14 -19.21
C GLU A 670 37.27 17.15 -20.34
N SER A 671 37.72 15.98 -20.79
CA SER A 671 38.68 15.86 -21.90
C SER A 671 38.10 16.44 -23.19
N MET A 672 36.80 16.43 -23.38
CA MET A 672 36.11 17.02 -24.53
C MET A 672 35.96 18.54 -24.41
N LEU A 673 36.01 19.07 -23.15
CA LEU A 673 35.89 20.50 -22.90
C LEU A 673 37.21 21.26 -23.03
N GLY A 674 38.32 20.55 -23.29
CA GLY A 674 39.61 21.16 -23.51
C GLY A 674 40.30 21.65 -22.23
N GLU A 675 39.82 21.22 -21.06
CA GLU A 675 40.55 21.54 -19.80
C GLU A 675 41.81 20.69 -19.70
N ASN A 676 42.91 21.34 -19.38
CA ASN A 676 44.22 20.66 -19.28
C ASN A 676 44.21 19.65 -18.12
N ILE A 677 44.29 18.39 -18.46
CA ILE A 677 44.55 17.32 -17.49
C ILE A 677 45.98 17.54 -17.00
N LEU A 678 46.17 17.60 -15.68
CA LEU A 678 47.51 17.78 -15.10
C LEU A 678 48.39 16.59 -15.49
N GLU A 679 49.61 16.88 -15.93
CA GLU A 679 50.55 15.87 -16.35
C GLU A 679 50.75 14.83 -15.21
N GLY A 680 50.44 13.56 -15.50
CA GLY A 680 50.61 12.46 -14.57
C GLY A 680 49.33 11.81 -14.07
N GLU A 681 48.14 12.37 -14.41
CA GLU A 681 46.86 11.69 -14.11
C GLU A 681 46.44 10.84 -15.32
N GLU A 682 45.98 9.62 -15.05
CA GLU A 682 45.41 8.77 -16.10
C GLU A 682 44.09 9.43 -16.63
N GLU A 683 43.95 9.51 -17.94
CA GLU A 683 42.74 10.05 -18.53
C GLU A 683 41.54 9.19 -18.11
N PRO A 684 40.53 9.79 -17.46
CA PRO A 684 39.36 9.03 -17.10
C PRO A 684 38.64 8.48 -18.33
N GLU A 685 38.23 7.23 -18.26
CA GLU A 685 37.51 6.60 -19.38
C GLU A 685 36.18 7.31 -19.63
N LEU A 686 35.96 7.73 -20.84
CA LEU A 686 34.73 8.41 -21.24
C LEU A 686 33.56 7.43 -21.14
N LYS A 687 32.60 7.71 -20.25
CA LYS A 687 31.51 6.80 -19.93
C LYS A 687 30.27 7.58 -19.52
N ALA A 688 29.10 7.12 -19.95
CA ALA A 688 27.83 7.67 -19.45
C ALA A 688 26.80 6.55 -19.28
N GLY A 689 25.99 6.72 -18.27
CA GLY A 689 24.95 5.74 -17.95
C GLY A 689 23.85 6.34 -17.09
N MET A 690 22.88 5.50 -16.78
CA MET A 690 21.72 5.87 -15.98
C MET A 690 21.39 4.76 -14.98
N SER A 691 20.98 5.17 -13.80
CA SER A 691 20.37 4.26 -12.84
C SER A 691 19.02 4.83 -12.41
N ALA A 692 18.06 3.96 -12.08
CA ALA A 692 16.72 4.39 -11.75
C ALA A 692 16.14 3.55 -10.62
N ILE A 693 15.37 4.22 -9.75
CA ILE A 693 14.53 3.60 -8.73
C ILE A 693 13.09 4.03 -9.02
N PHE A 694 12.15 3.06 -9.15
CA PHE A 694 10.73 3.34 -9.27
C PHE A 694 9.98 2.61 -8.16
N PHE A 695 9.16 3.34 -7.41
CA PHE A 695 8.37 2.79 -6.29
C PHE A 695 9.24 1.97 -5.33
N ASP A 696 10.39 2.54 -4.98
CA ASP A 696 11.42 1.95 -4.10
C ASP A 696 12.05 0.65 -4.66
N VAL A 697 11.95 0.40 -5.97
CA VAL A 697 12.61 -0.73 -6.61
C VAL A 697 13.74 -0.20 -7.50
N GLN A 698 14.98 -0.55 -7.15
CA GLN A 698 16.17 -0.24 -7.94
C GLN A 698 16.20 -1.14 -9.17
N LEU A 699 16.30 -0.52 -10.36
CA LEU A 699 16.49 -1.22 -11.63
C LEU A 699 17.98 -1.44 -11.90
N ARG A 700 18.31 -2.32 -12.84
CA ARG A 700 19.70 -2.48 -13.27
C ARG A 700 20.21 -1.19 -13.92
N PRO A 701 21.48 -0.86 -13.75
CA PRO A 701 22.06 0.30 -14.43
C PRO A 701 22.06 0.12 -15.95
N ILE A 702 21.90 1.21 -16.67
CA ILE A 702 21.96 1.23 -18.14
C ILE A 702 23.17 2.06 -18.56
N VAL A 703 24.08 1.44 -19.33
CA VAL A 703 25.25 2.14 -19.89
C VAL A 703 24.84 2.68 -21.26
N PHE A 704 24.97 3.99 -21.46
CA PHE A 704 24.67 4.64 -22.74
C PHE A 704 25.83 4.47 -23.72
N PHE A 705 27.07 4.72 -23.25
CA PHE A 705 28.28 4.49 -24.04
C PHE A 705 29.47 4.31 -23.08
N GLN A 706 30.50 3.63 -23.60
CA GLN A 706 31.76 3.44 -22.89
C GLN A 706 32.90 3.60 -23.90
N GLY A 707 33.70 4.62 -23.70
CA GLY A 707 34.81 4.98 -24.57
C GLY A 707 34.40 5.90 -25.74
N TYR A 708 35.41 6.60 -26.28
CA TYR A 708 35.23 7.58 -27.39
C TYR A 708 34.64 6.95 -28.64
N THR A 709 35.08 5.74 -28.98
CA THR A 709 34.63 5.03 -30.19
C THR A 709 33.12 4.72 -30.11
N ASP A 710 32.66 4.24 -28.97
CA ASP A 710 31.23 3.92 -28.77
C ASP A 710 30.38 5.21 -28.81
N LEU A 711 30.85 6.29 -28.16
CA LEU A 711 30.18 7.59 -28.23
C LEU A 711 30.07 8.09 -29.66
N MET A 712 31.18 8.08 -30.40
CA MET A 712 31.17 8.55 -31.78
C MET A 712 30.28 7.71 -32.69
N ALA A 713 30.28 6.39 -32.49
CA ALA A 713 29.37 5.50 -33.23
C ALA A 713 27.91 5.87 -32.96
N LYS A 714 27.56 6.14 -31.72
CA LYS A 714 26.19 6.52 -31.37
C LYS A 714 25.80 7.90 -31.89
N VAL A 715 26.71 8.87 -31.85
CA VAL A 715 26.46 10.22 -32.42
C VAL A 715 26.24 10.13 -33.94
N LEU A 716 27.04 9.33 -34.61
CA LEU A 716 26.92 9.18 -36.09
C LEU A 716 25.71 8.36 -36.51
N LEU A 717 25.29 7.41 -35.67
CA LEU A 717 24.16 6.51 -35.96
C LEU A 717 22.84 6.95 -35.32
N SER A 718 22.86 7.97 -34.44
CA SER A 718 21.65 8.40 -33.80
C SER A 718 20.69 9.04 -34.80
N SER A 719 19.50 8.51 -34.87
CA SER A 719 18.43 9.04 -35.73
C SER A 719 17.65 10.17 -35.04
N GLY A 720 18.06 10.55 -33.84
CA GLY A 720 17.31 11.49 -33.00
C GLY A 720 16.02 10.90 -32.43
N GLU A 721 15.79 9.61 -32.61
CA GLU A 721 14.59 8.97 -32.07
C GLU A 721 14.73 8.67 -30.57
N PRO A 722 13.67 8.97 -29.79
CA PRO A 722 13.70 8.69 -28.35
C PRO A 722 13.85 7.20 -28.06
N THR A 723 14.72 6.88 -27.12
CA THR A 723 14.90 5.52 -26.64
C THR A 723 13.91 5.26 -25.49
N SER A 724 13.14 4.19 -25.59
CA SER A 724 12.24 3.77 -24.51
C SER A 724 13.08 3.26 -23.32
N VAL A 725 12.87 3.88 -22.16
CA VAL A 725 13.56 3.53 -20.91
C VAL A 725 12.72 2.52 -20.13
N VAL A 726 11.45 2.85 -19.91
CA VAL A 726 10.49 1.99 -19.22
C VAL A 726 9.16 2.12 -19.93
N LYS A 727 8.56 0.98 -20.27
CA LYS A 727 7.22 0.96 -20.86
C LYS A 727 6.48 -0.28 -20.38
N GLY A 728 5.28 -0.08 -19.85
CA GLY A 728 4.48 -1.21 -19.38
C GLY A 728 3.38 -0.81 -18.42
N ASN A 729 2.71 -1.82 -17.88
CA ASN A 729 1.64 -1.68 -16.92
C ASN A 729 2.05 -2.30 -15.59
N LEU A 730 1.75 -1.61 -14.51
CA LEU A 730 2.06 -2.03 -13.15
C LEU A 730 0.79 -2.04 -12.31
N LEU A 731 0.68 -3.00 -11.41
CA LEU A 731 -0.32 -2.96 -10.35
C LEU A 731 0.35 -2.32 -9.12
N LEU A 732 -0.13 -1.16 -8.70
CA LEU A 732 0.42 -0.45 -7.53
C LEU A 732 -0.32 -0.75 -6.26
N MET A 733 -1.66 -0.83 -6.33
CA MET A 733 -2.54 -1.03 -5.19
C MET A 733 -3.29 -2.33 -5.38
N ASP A 734 -3.24 -3.19 -4.37
CA ASP A 734 -3.92 -4.48 -4.41
C ASP A 734 -4.33 -4.84 -2.98
N HIS A 735 -5.59 -4.55 -2.65
CA HIS A 735 -6.12 -4.76 -1.30
C HIS A 735 -7.49 -5.42 -1.39
N HIS A 736 -7.68 -6.46 -0.59
CA HIS A 736 -8.97 -7.12 -0.40
C HIS A 736 -9.11 -7.44 1.09
N GLN A 737 -10.26 -7.10 1.65
CA GLN A 737 -10.52 -7.30 3.08
C GLN A 737 -11.99 -7.61 3.26
N VAL A 738 -12.30 -8.62 4.08
CA VAL A 738 -13.67 -8.94 4.48
C VAL A 738 -13.82 -8.58 5.95
N ILE A 739 -14.73 -7.66 6.25
CA ILE A 739 -14.99 -7.17 7.61
C ILE A 739 -16.34 -7.74 8.05
N PRO A 740 -16.36 -8.61 9.07
CA PRO A 740 -17.64 -9.02 9.65
C PRO A 740 -18.19 -7.90 10.52
N LEU A 741 -19.44 -7.51 10.26
CA LEU A 741 -20.18 -6.62 11.14
C LEU A 741 -20.64 -7.40 12.38
N GLN A 742 -20.94 -6.69 13.48
CA GLN A 742 -21.40 -7.31 14.72
C GLN A 742 -22.73 -8.05 14.52
N SER A 743 -23.51 -7.66 13.53
CA SER A 743 -24.78 -8.34 13.14
C SER A 743 -24.54 -9.65 12.38
N GLY A 744 -23.32 -9.95 12.00
CA GLY A 744 -23.01 -11.09 11.14
C GLY A 744 -23.00 -10.78 9.65
N LEU A 745 -23.55 -9.65 9.24
CA LEU A 745 -23.40 -9.19 7.85
C LEU A 745 -21.93 -8.92 7.57
N GLN A 746 -21.54 -8.86 6.30
CA GLN A 746 -20.15 -8.59 5.97
C GLN A 746 -20.01 -7.42 5.01
N VAL A 747 -18.89 -6.74 5.12
CA VAL A 747 -18.46 -5.73 4.16
C VAL A 747 -17.17 -6.20 3.52
N ALA A 748 -17.17 -6.34 2.20
CA ALA A 748 -15.97 -6.64 1.41
C ALA A 748 -15.40 -5.32 0.88
N VAL A 749 -14.13 -5.06 1.17
CA VAL A 749 -13.43 -3.84 0.75
C VAL A 749 -12.36 -4.22 -0.27
N LYS A 750 -12.36 -3.53 -1.39
CA LYS A 750 -11.38 -3.74 -2.47
C LYS A 750 -10.78 -2.41 -2.86
N LEU A 751 -9.45 -2.38 -3.00
CA LEU A 751 -8.74 -1.26 -3.60
C LEU A 751 -7.78 -1.83 -4.63
N GLN A 752 -7.91 -1.39 -5.87
CA GLN A 752 -7.02 -1.78 -6.94
C GLN A 752 -6.57 -0.52 -7.66
N GLY A 753 -5.25 -0.36 -7.82
CA GLY A 753 -4.68 0.78 -8.52
C GLY A 753 -3.69 0.31 -9.55
N GLY A 754 -3.92 0.68 -10.81
CA GLY A 754 -3.03 0.38 -11.91
C GLY A 754 -2.32 1.63 -12.38
N LEU A 755 -1.10 1.44 -12.89
CA LEU A 755 -0.29 2.51 -13.45
C LEU A 755 0.25 2.03 -14.80
N GLY A 756 -0.02 2.80 -15.85
CA GLY A 756 0.63 2.62 -17.13
C GLY A 756 1.76 3.63 -17.24
N LEU A 757 2.92 3.21 -17.71
CA LEU A 757 4.10 4.06 -17.85
C LEU A 757 4.66 3.94 -19.27
N ASP A 758 5.11 5.08 -19.80
CA ASP A 758 5.89 5.16 -21.02
C ASP A 758 6.92 6.27 -20.82
N ILE A 759 8.13 5.88 -20.44
CA ILE A 759 9.23 6.81 -20.19
C ILE A 759 10.25 6.65 -21.31
N SER A 760 10.49 7.72 -22.03
CA SER A 760 11.49 7.77 -23.10
C SER A 760 12.52 8.84 -22.80
N ALA A 761 13.72 8.62 -23.29
CA ALA A 761 14.81 9.58 -23.17
C ALA A 761 15.43 9.82 -24.54
N ASN A 762 15.76 11.06 -24.80
CA ASN A 762 16.49 11.45 -26.00
C ASN A 762 17.73 12.25 -25.60
N MET A 763 18.83 11.97 -26.27
CA MET A 763 20.06 12.72 -26.11
C MET A 763 20.55 13.16 -27.48
N ASP A 764 20.74 14.44 -27.65
CA ASP A 764 21.22 15.05 -28.86
C ASP A 764 22.52 15.80 -28.56
N VAL A 765 23.60 15.41 -29.25
CA VAL A 765 24.92 16.02 -29.07
C VAL A 765 25.32 16.72 -30.37
N SER A 766 25.42 18.03 -30.33
CA SER A 766 25.94 18.81 -31.46
C SER A 766 27.38 19.20 -31.13
N ILE A 767 28.30 18.53 -31.78
CA ILE A 767 29.75 18.84 -31.63
C ILE A 767 30.06 20.21 -32.25
N TRP A 768 29.35 20.56 -33.33
CA TRP A 768 29.56 21.83 -34.04
C TRP A 768 29.12 23.02 -33.22
N ASP A 769 27.97 22.92 -32.57
CA ASP A 769 27.43 24.00 -31.72
C ASP A 769 27.97 23.91 -30.29
N GLN A 770 28.67 22.81 -30.00
CA GLN A 770 29.15 22.50 -28.64
C GLN A 770 28.01 22.53 -27.62
N GLU A 771 26.92 21.81 -27.99
CA GLU A 771 25.71 21.70 -27.17
C GLU A 771 25.33 20.23 -26.92
N LEU A 772 24.83 19.98 -25.73
CA LEU A 772 24.20 18.71 -25.36
C LEU A 772 22.78 19.00 -24.91
N LYS A 773 21.82 18.37 -25.58
CA LYS A 773 20.40 18.45 -25.19
C LYS A 773 19.93 17.07 -24.75
N THR A 774 19.35 16.98 -23.59
CA THR A 774 18.68 15.75 -23.15
C THR A 774 17.22 16.07 -22.86
N SER A 775 16.34 15.15 -23.26
CA SER A 775 14.91 15.27 -23.00
C SER A 775 14.41 13.94 -22.47
N ILE A 776 13.84 13.97 -21.26
CA ILE A 776 13.17 12.81 -20.67
C ILE A 776 11.67 13.12 -20.69
N ASN A 777 10.92 12.26 -21.36
CA ASN A 777 9.47 12.39 -21.49
C ASN A 777 8.83 11.23 -20.74
N ALA A 778 8.18 11.54 -19.60
CA ALA A 778 7.51 10.56 -18.76
C ALA A 778 5.99 10.74 -18.90
N ARG A 779 5.36 9.82 -19.63
CA ARG A 779 3.91 9.77 -19.80
C ARG A 779 3.35 8.62 -18.97
N GLY A 780 2.20 8.84 -18.36
CA GLY A 780 1.58 7.80 -17.55
C GLY A 780 0.09 7.95 -17.38
N SER A 781 -0.54 6.87 -16.99
CA SER A 781 -1.97 6.85 -16.63
C SER A 781 -2.13 6.10 -15.31
N LEU A 782 -2.88 6.70 -14.39
CA LEU A 782 -3.19 6.12 -13.09
C LEU A 782 -4.70 5.87 -13.04
N ALA A 783 -5.10 4.65 -12.67
CA ALA A 783 -6.49 4.28 -12.50
C ALA A 783 -6.66 3.59 -11.14
N ILE A 784 -7.51 4.16 -10.30
CA ILE A 784 -7.77 3.68 -8.94
C ILE A 784 -9.23 3.31 -8.82
N ASP A 785 -9.50 2.10 -8.31
CA ASP A 785 -10.83 1.55 -8.08
C ASP A 785 -10.95 1.19 -6.60
N PHE A 786 -11.79 1.91 -5.87
CA PHE A 786 -12.08 1.65 -4.46
C PHE A 786 -13.54 1.23 -4.33
N GLN A 787 -13.79 0.11 -3.66
CA GLN A 787 -15.11 -0.47 -3.58
C GLN A 787 -15.37 -1.02 -2.17
N ALA A 788 -16.55 -0.71 -1.63
CA ALA A 788 -17.07 -1.33 -0.40
C ALA A 788 -18.42 -1.97 -0.73
N GLU A 789 -18.56 -3.26 -0.44
CA GLU A 789 -19.75 -4.05 -0.76
C GLU A 789 -20.31 -4.65 0.53
N LEU A 790 -21.58 -4.32 0.83
CA LEU A 790 -22.33 -4.93 1.93
C LEU A 790 -23.08 -6.14 1.41
N ASP A 791 -22.87 -7.29 2.03
CA ASP A 791 -23.56 -8.55 1.70
C ASP A 791 -24.47 -8.96 2.86
N ALA A 792 -25.76 -9.11 2.55
CA ALA A 792 -26.76 -9.68 3.43
C ALA A 792 -27.49 -10.82 2.69
N PRO A 793 -28.17 -11.72 3.39
CA PRO A 793 -28.82 -12.86 2.72
C PRO A 793 -29.84 -12.45 1.62
N PHE A 794 -30.42 -11.29 1.75
CA PHE A 794 -31.54 -10.82 0.92
C PHE A 794 -31.24 -9.44 0.30
N PHE A 795 -30.06 -8.89 0.50
CA PHE A 795 -29.73 -7.52 0.08
C PHE A 795 -28.24 -7.40 -0.20
N GLN A 796 -27.91 -6.66 -1.24
CA GLN A 796 -26.52 -6.32 -1.56
C GLN A 796 -26.46 -4.83 -1.92
N ALA A 797 -25.48 -4.13 -1.39
CA ALA A 797 -25.21 -2.73 -1.75
C ALA A 797 -23.71 -2.57 -1.99
N THR A 798 -23.36 -1.84 -3.05
CA THR A 798 -21.97 -1.58 -3.41
C THR A 798 -21.77 -0.09 -3.59
N MET A 799 -20.78 0.47 -2.90
CA MET A 799 -20.28 1.82 -3.13
C MET A 799 -18.93 1.73 -3.80
N ARG A 800 -18.78 2.44 -4.91
CA ARG A 800 -17.57 2.37 -5.72
C ARG A 800 -17.13 3.77 -6.11
N SER A 801 -15.82 4.01 -6.00
CA SER A 801 -15.17 5.24 -6.48
C SER A 801 -14.11 4.85 -7.49
N GLN A 802 -14.21 5.40 -8.70
CA GLN A 802 -13.25 5.16 -9.77
C GLN A 802 -12.60 6.48 -10.14
N THR A 803 -11.28 6.54 -10.11
CA THR A 803 -10.51 7.75 -10.44
C THR A 803 -9.51 7.40 -11.52
N GLU A 804 -9.41 8.25 -12.55
CA GLU A 804 -8.38 8.11 -13.58
C GLU A 804 -7.72 9.46 -13.85
N VAL A 805 -6.40 9.41 -14.08
CA VAL A 805 -5.58 10.60 -14.39
C VAL A 805 -4.58 10.19 -15.47
N GLU A 806 -4.39 11.05 -16.47
CA GLU A 806 -3.33 10.90 -17.47
C GLU A 806 -2.36 12.06 -17.29
N THR A 807 -1.06 11.77 -17.23
CA THR A 807 -0.04 12.80 -17.00
C THR A 807 1.10 12.68 -18.01
N SER A 808 1.70 13.81 -18.32
CA SER A 808 2.89 13.89 -19.18
C SER A 808 3.82 14.95 -18.56
N ILE A 809 5.02 14.50 -18.18
CA ILE A 809 6.04 15.36 -17.57
C ILE A 809 7.27 15.33 -18.48
N HIS A 810 7.75 16.50 -18.82
CA HIS A 810 8.96 16.70 -19.63
C HIS A 810 10.06 17.28 -18.75
N PHE A 811 11.20 16.65 -18.77
CA PHE A 811 12.41 17.14 -18.14
C PHE A 811 13.46 17.34 -19.23
N ASP A 812 13.76 18.61 -19.52
CA ASP A 812 14.69 18.99 -20.59
C ASP A 812 15.92 19.65 -19.97
N THR A 813 17.09 19.24 -20.44
CA THR A 813 18.37 19.84 -20.08
C THR A 813 19.09 20.27 -21.34
N MET A 814 19.58 21.52 -21.34
CA MET A 814 20.44 22.03 -22.40
C MET A 814 21.74 22.51 -21.78
N LEU A 815 22.84 21.95 -22.28
CA LEU A 815 24.18 22.31 -21.82
C LEU A 815 24.94 22.88 -23.03
N ARG A 816 25.43 24.12 -22.93
CA ARG A 816 26.27 24.73 -23.97
C ARG A 816 27.68 24.91 -23.41
N PHE A 817 28.64 24.27 -24.03
CA PHE A 817 30.02 24.27 -23.61
C PHE A 817 30.96 24.98 -24.59
N SER A 818 30.40 25.85 -25.44
CA SER A 818 31.17 26.64 -26.44
C SER A 818 31.92 27.81 -25.79
N GLY A 819 31.76 28.06 -24.50
CA GLY A 819 32.41 29.16 -23.80
C GLY A 819 32.60 28.92 -22.32
N SER A 820 33.38 29.77 -21.69
CA SER A 820 33.55 29.74 -20.25
C SER A 820 32.89 30.99 -19.64
N PRO A 821 31.97 30.84 -18.70
CA PRO A 821 31.54 29.58 -18.06
C PRO A 821 30.60 28.76 -18.94
N VAL A 822 30.54 27.46 -18.69
CA VAL A 822 29.59 26.55 -19.32
C VAL A 822 28.17 26.98 -18.90
N LEU A 823 27.26 27.06 -19.87
CA LEU A 823 25.86 27.44 -19.61
C LEU A 823 24.97 26.20 -19.58
N MET A 824 24.16 26.09 -18.54
CA MET A 824 23.23 24.98 -18.41
C MET A 824 21.82 25.46 -18.01
N CYS A 825 20.85 24.98 -18.77
CA CYS A 825 19.43 25.24 -18.54
C CYS A 825 18.71 23.95 -18.22
N LEU A 826 17.93 23.96 -17.16
CA LEU A 826 17.05 22.85 -16.75
C LEU A 826 15.60 23.34 -16.82
N GLN A 827 14.72 22.54 -17.41
CA GLN A 827 13.28 22.82 -17.44
C GLN A 827 12.50 21.59 -17.01
N LEU A 828 11.54 21.79 -16.13
CA LEU A 828 10.59 20.77 -15.71
C LEU A 828 9.19 21.28 -16.02
N LYS A 829 8.48 20.58 -16.90
CA LYS A 829 7.15 20.98 -17.37
C LYS A 829 6.18 19.81 -17.24
N GLU A 830 4.98 20.11 -16.79
CA GLU A 830 3.86 19.19 -16.76
C GLU A 830 2.81 19.67 -17.77
N GLU A 831 2.40 18.79 -18.67
CA GLU A 831 1.34 19.09 -19.64
C GLU A 831 0.00 19.15 -18.93
N GLN A 832 -1.06 19.53 -19.66
CA GLN A 832 -2.43 19.47 -19.15
C GLN A 832 -2.75 18.05 -18.71
N VAL A 833 -3.36 17.92 -17.50
CA VAL A 833 -3.65 16.64 -16.87
C VAL A 833 -5.17 16.37 -16.94
N PRO A 834 -5.64 15.56 -17.89
CA PRO A 834 -7.05 15.16 -17.90
C PRO A 834 -7.32 14.18 -16.76
N TYR A 835 -8.48 14.34 -16.12
CA TYR A 835 -8.92 13.47 -15.04
C TYR A 835 -10.40 13.18 -15.14
N ARG A 836 -10.82 12.04 -14.58
CA ARG A 836 -12.22 11.66 -14.46
C ARG A 836 -12.43 10.90 -13.16
N GLU A 837 -13.53 11.22 -12.46
CA GLU A 837 -13.95 10.53 -11.25
C GLU A 837 -15.40 10.11 -11.38
N ILE A 838 -15.71 8.89 -11.00
CA ILE A 838 -17.06 8.31 -11.04
C ILE A 838 -17.35 7.70 -9.69
N PHE A 839 -18.47 8.09 -9.08
CA PHE A 839 -18.99 7.53 -7.85
C PHE A 839 -20.27 6.77 -8.19
N THR A 840 -20.37 5.55 -7.74
CA THR A 840 -21.48 4.65 -8.05
C THR A 840 -22.03 4.04 -6.76
N VAL A 841 -23.37 4.01 -6.63
CA VAL A 841 -24.08 3.25 -5.60
C VAL A 841 -24.97 2.26 -6.33
N SER A 842 -24.73 0.97 -6.12
CA SER A 842 -25.54 -0.10 -6.71
C SER A 842 -26.23 -0.88 -5.58
N LYS A 843 -27.49 -1.24 -5.79
CA LYS A 843 -28.30 -1.98 -4.84
C LYS A 843 -28.97 -3.14 -5.55
N SER A 844 -29.08 -4.26 -4.86
CA SER A 844 -29.82 -5.41 -5.36
C SER A 844 -30.61 -6.03 -4.21
N ALA A 845 -31.92 -6.15 -4.39
CA ALA A 845 -32.85 -6.68 -3.37
C ALA A 845 -34.02 -7.38 -4.07
N GLY A 846 -34.33 -8.59 -3.64
CA GLY A 846 -35.50 -9.34 -4.14
C GLY A 846 -35.52 -9.55 -5.66
N GLY A 847 -34.33 -9.66 -6.28
CA GLY A 847 -34.20 -9.86 -7.72
C GLY A 847 -34.23 -8.57 -8.54
N GLN A 848 -34.45 -7.43 -7.91
CA GLN A 848 -34.39 -6.11 -8.55
C GLN A 848 -33.03 -5.46 -8.24
N SER A 849 -32.52 -4.70 -9.20
CA SER A 849 -31.26 -3.98 -9.02
C SER A 849 -31.35 -2.57 -9.56
N SER A 850 -30.77 -1.64 -8.85
CA SER A 850 -30.69 -0.23 -9.24
C SER A 850 -29.27 0.28 -9.10
N THR A 851 -28.93 1.29 -9.91
CA THR A 851 -27.59 1.88 -9.88
C THR A 851 -27.72 3.40 -10.06
N ALA A 852 -27.21 4.14 -9.09
CA ALA A 852 -27.08 5.59 -9.17
C ALA A 852 -25.60 5.92 -9.42
N ARG A 853 -25.35 6.91 -10.28
CA ARG A 853 -24.01 7.25 -10.71
C ARG A 853 -23.83 8.75 -10.79
N LYS A 854 -22.73 9.25 -10.27
CA LYS A 854 -22.35 10.65 -10.36
C LYS A 854 -20.89 10.74 -10.80
N GLY A 855 -20.62 11.57 -11.79
CA GLY A 855 -19.28 11.72 -12.31
C GLY A 855 -18.86 13.17 -12.41
N ARG A 856 -17.56 13.38 -12.40
CA ARG A 856 -16.96 14.66 -12.75
C ARG A 856 -15.72 14.40 -13.59
N GLN A 857 -15.48 15.26 -14.55
CA GLN A 857 -14.30 15.18 -15.40
C GLN A 857 -13.82 16.59 -15.71
N GLY A 858 -12.55 16.70 -16.01
CA GLY A 858 -11.96 17.98 -16.33
C GLY A 858 -10.51 17.83 -16.75
N THR A 859 -9.87 18.96 -16.94
CA THR A 859 -8.44 19.01 -17.28
C THR A 859 -7.79 20.02 -16.36
N MET A 860 -6.80 19.57 -15.58
CA MET A 860 -5.98 20.48 -14.80
C MET A 860 -4.99 21.16 -15.73
N PRO A 861 -4.78 22.47 -15.60
CA PRO A 861 -3.84 23.18 -16.48
C PRO A 861 -2.41 22.65 -16.29
N GLY A 862 -1.67 22.62 -17.38
CA GLY A 862 -0.26 22.33 -17.32
C GLY A 862 0.51 23.43 -16.58
N ARG A 863 1.71 23.10 -16.13
CA ARG A 863 2.53 24.03 -15.37
C ARG A 863 4.02 23.82 -15.64
N GLU A 864 4.76 24.89 -15.51
CA GLU A 864 6.20 24.86 -15.51
C GLU A 864 6.69 25.13 -14.08
N PHE A 865 7.58 24.26 -13.61
CA PHE A 865 8.07 24.35 -12.23
C PHE A 865 9.24 25.34 -12.19
N ALA A 866 9.12 26.36 -11.35
CA ALA A 866 10.17 27.35 -11.13
C ALA A 866 11.29 26.69 -10.30
N LEU A 867 12.45 26.54 -10.89
CA LEU A 867 13.61 25.91 -10.24
C LEU A 867 14.42 26.96 -9.47
N HIS A 868 15.17 27.81 -10.20
CA HIS A 868 16.00 28.83 -9.58
C HIS A 868 16.16 30.03 -10.52
N GLN A 869 16.25 31.23 -9.94
CA GLN A 869 16.34 32.46 -10.73
C GLN A 869 17.53 32.48 -11.69
N ALA A 870 18.69 31.98 -11.26
CA ALA A 870 19.87 31.88 -12.12
C ALA A 870 19.64 30.94 -13.28
N ASN A 871 18.98 29.79 -13.03
CA ASN A 871 18.61 28.83 -14.08
C ASN A 871 17.68 29.48 -15.09
N SER A 872 16.64 30.21 -14.62
CA SER A 872 15.70 30.90 -15.52
C SER A 872 16.40 31.91 -16.42
N LYS A 873 17.41 32.64 -15.89
CA LYS A 873 18.19 33.58 -16.69
C LYS A 873 19.00 32.86 -17.78
N VAL A 874 19.66 31.75 -17.44
CA VAL A 874 20.43 30.97 -18.41
C VAL A 874 19.47 30.37 -19.45
N CYS A 875 18.33 29.87 -19.04
CA CYS A 875 17.34 29.33 -19.98
C CYS A 875 16.87 30.41 -20.96
N SER A 876 16.64 31.62 -20.48
CA SER A 876 16.25 32.71 -21.39
C SER A 876 17.34 33.06 -22.40
N LEU A 877 18.63 32.92 -22.00
CA LEU A 877 19.75 33.18 -22.91
C LEU A 877 19.89 32.05 -23.97
N LEU A 878 19.70 30.79 -23.55
CA LEU A 878 19.89 29.65 -24.42
C LEU A 878 18.72 29.44 -25.38
N LEU A 879 17.48 29.70 -24.93
CA LEU A 879 16.27 29.41 -25.72
C LEU A 879 15.82 30.55 -26.63
N THR A 880 16.25 31.77 -26.38
CA THR A 880 15.88 32.94 -27.24
C THR A 880 16.68 33.05 -28.53
N VAL A 881 17.70 32.23 -28.73
CA VAL A 881 18.56 32.24 -29.95
C VAL A 881 17.94 31.41 -31.08
N GLU A 882 16.86 30.66 -30.78
CA GLU A 882 16.22 29.77 -31.78
C GLU A 882 15.04 30.43 -32.58
N GLU A 883 14.76 31.76 -32.36
CA GLU A 883 13.78 32.50 -33.18
C GLU A 883 14.53 33.29 -34.30
#